data_164e839eae6e2349a0320bc0cb08ebf4
#
_entry.id   164e839eae6e2349a0320bc0cb08ebf4
#
_cell.length_a   1.000
_cell.length_b   1.000
_cell.length_c   1.000
_cell.angle_alpha   90.00
_cell.angle_beta   90.00
_cell.angle_gamma   90.00
#
_symmetry.space_group_name_H-M   'P 1'
#
loop_
_entity.id
_entity.type
_entity.pdbx_description
1 polymer ?
#
loop_
_entity_poly.entity_id
_entity_poly.type
_entity_poly.pdbx_seq_one_letter_code
_entity_poly.pdbx_strand_id
1 'polypeptide(L)'
;MQEEQPINDAMQTPNAESNSAAEDTNTALPNGGAEDAVDYDPEEMKQEEIVNVHPLTGMYQNWFLDYASYVILERAVPHLYDGLKPVQRRILHTMKRMDDGRYNKVANIAGETMKFHPHGDASIVDALTQMGRQNLLIDCQGSWGNILTGDEAAAPRYIEGRLTKFALDVLFNPKTTEWKLSYDGRNKEPVALPVKFPLLLAQGAEGIAVGLSAKILPHNFGELCQAAISYLKGEEFTLYPDFQTGGLIDVSRYNDGLRGGAVKVRARVEKRDSKTIAITELPYGKTVDSLCESIKKAADKGRIKIRQIQDFTAENVEILIHLSPGVSSDKTLDALYAFTDCEVSISPNCCIIDKDTPRFVTVKEVLKSNVENTKALLKRELEIRRGELLESMMFASLERIFIDERIYKDKAYENAANIDVALTHIDSRLEPFKADFVREVVREDLLRLLEIKMARILKFNKAKADELIARIKAELAQIEHDLAHLTEVTIEWFTTIYDRYAAEHPRRTEIRSFDTIEAAKVVEANEKLYVNRADGFMGTSLKKDEFVENCSNIDDVIIFYRDGTYKVTRVAEKVYIGETERSKAEKKKAEIVHIAVFKKNDQRTVYNVAYRDGKDGAYYVKRFNVTSITHDREYDVTQGTPGSKIHYFTANPNGEAEVIKVTLKPNPKLRRIFFEKSFSELAVKGRGSRGNLLTRLDVHKITLKSHGASTLGGRKVWFDHDVQRLNFDERGDYLGEFHSDDMVLVVLDNGDFYTTNFDPNNHYESTGLLRVEKFDETKVWTAILYDADNDNNLYIKRFCFERASQTRHQNFMGENEQCKFVALTDQAFPRFQVSFAAPDDFREPLVIDAEEFIGVKGFKAKGKRITTLNVAKVEELEPTRFPEPSDDNSECSEEEEDTLQQDTPSPAQTESDLMDDLTGQLKLGF
;
A
#
# COMPACT_ATOMS: atom_id res chain seq x y z
N MET A 1 -58.95 33.63 12.71
CA MET A 1 -59.08 35.08 12.81
C MET A 1 -57.67 35.60 13.02
N GLN A 2 -57.23 36.34 11.98
CA GLN A 2 -56.10 37.21 11.83
C GLN A 2 -54.75 36.49 11.89
N GLU A 3 -54.10 36.12 10.79
CA GLU A 3 -53.46 36.92 9.71
C GLU A 3 -52.61 38.08 10.22
N GLU A 4 -51.32 37.92 10.18
CA GLU A 4 -50.39 38.96 9.72
C GLU A 4 -49.16 38.31 9.09
N GLN A 5 -48.85 38.73 7.89
CA GLN A 5 -47.78 38.31 6.97
C GLN A 5 -46.51 39.16 7.20
N PRO A 6 -45.41 38.85 6.51
CA PRO A 6 -44.02 38.98 6.96
C PRO A 6 -43.37 40.25 6.48
N ILE A 7 -42.33 40.67 7.19
CA ILE A 7 -41.38 41.69 6.71
C ILE A 7 -40.06 41.03 6.29
N ASN A 8 -39.79 41.07 5.01
CA ASN A 8 -38.51 40.82 4.42
C ASN A 8 -37.50 41.90 4.86
N ASP A 9 -36.36 41.52 5.34
CA ASP A 9 -35.16 42.33 5.23
C ASP A 9 -33.97 41.45 4.87
N ALA A 10 -33.53 41.65 3.63
CA ALA A 10 -32.34 41.03 3.07
C ALA A 10 -31.08 41.73 3.60
N MET A 11 -30.28 41.03 4.36
CA MET A 11 -28.88 41.42 4.57
C MET A 11 -27.97 40.35 3.96
N GLN A 12 -27.36 40.75 2.87
CA GLN A 12 -26.27 40.06 2.18
C GLN A 12 -25.07 39.95 3.11
N THR A 13 -24.62 38.73 3.36
CA THR A 13 -23.29 38.42 3.88
C THR A 13 -22.32 38.26 2.71
N PRO A 14 -21.13 38.86 2.75
CA PRO A 14 -20.14 38.63 1.69
C PRO A 14 -19.40 37.33 1.93
N ASN A 15 -19.31 36.55 0.88
CA ASN A 15 -18.44 35.37 0.76
C ASN A 15 -16.98 35.76 1.00
N ALA A 16 -16.31 35.05 1.90
CA ALA A 16 -14.87 35.07 2.01
C ALA A 16 -14.32 33.88 1.19
N GLU A 17 -13.87 34.15 0.00
CA GLU A 17 -13.03 33.24 -0.78
C GLU A 17 -11.62 33.27 -0.22
N SER A 18 -11.13 32.11 0.16
CA SER A 18 -9.73 31.88 0.51
C SER A 18 -8.91 31.75 -0.78
N ASN A 19 -8.20 32.79 -1.17
CA ASN A 19 -7.19 32.75 -2.20
C ASN A 19 -5.81 32.66 -1.59
N SER A 20 -5.17 31.49 -1.73
CA SER A 20 -3.74 31.31 -1.65
C SER A 20 -3.15 31.45 -3.05
N ALA A 21 -2.70 32.61 -3.43
CA ALA A 21 -1.84 32.80 -4.57
C ALA A 21 -0.83 33.91 -4.22
N ALA A 22 0.43 33.60 -4.32
CA ALA A 22 1.49 34.57 -4.32
C ALA A 22 1.38 35.36 -5.64
N GLU A 23 1.01 36.63 -5.55
CA GLU A 23 1.05 37.55 -6.67
C GLU A 23 2.32 38.39 -6.64
N ASP A 24 3.07 38.28 -7.74
CA ASP A 24 4.06 39.24 -8.17
C ASP A 24 3.40 40.63 -8.37
N THR A 25 3.69 41.57 -7.51
CA THR A 25 3.27 42.95 -7.72
C THR A 25 4.25 43.66 -8.67
N ASN A 26 3.92 43.61 -9.95
CA ASN A 26 4.47 44.50 -10.94
C ASN A 26 3.52 45.69 -11.03
N THR A 27 3.77 46.74 -10.23
CA THR A 27 3.05 47.99 -10.32
C THR A 27 3.59 48.85 -11.45
N ALA A 28 2.85 48.93 -12.54
CA ALA A 28 3.07 49.90 -13.59
C ALA A 28 2.76 51.30 -13.05
N LEU A 29 3.69 52.20 -13.17
CA LEU A 29 3.55 53.64 -12.90
C LEU A 29 2.69 54.30 -14.00
N PRO A 30 1.86 55.28 -13.66
CA PRO A 30 1.07 56.01 -14.63
C PRO A 30 1.90 57.05 -15.38
N ASN A 31 1.71 57.13 -16.72
CA ASN A 31 2.22 58.19 -17.55
C ASN A 31 1.61 59.54 -17.16
N GLY A 32 2.43 60.50 -16.84
CA GLY A 32 2.03 61.92 -16.66
C GLY A 32 3.18 62.88 -16.77
N GLY A 33 3.20 63.66 -17.84
CA GLY A 33 3.72 64.98 -17.93
C GLY A 33 5.24 65.19 -17.89
N ALA A 34 5.75 65.58 -19.05
CA ALA A 34 7.06 66.22 -19.13
C ALA A 34 7.02 67.56 -18.39
N GLU A 35 8.04 67.81 -17.58
CA GLU A 35 8.74 69.07 -17.40
C GLU A 35 9.61 69.02 -16.11
N ASP A 36 10.85 69.49 -16.24
CA ASP A 36 11.95 69.56 -15.28
C ASP A 36 12.90 68.35 -15.25
N ALA A 37 13.80 68.40 -16.22
CA ALA A 37 15.04 67.68 -16.19
C ALA A 37 15.94 68.30 -15.10
N VAL A 38 15.98 67.64 -13.94
CA VAL A 38 17.02 67.86 -12.95
C VAL A 38 18.21 67.06 -13.43
N ASP A 39 19.29 67.76 -13.75
CA ASP A 39 20.57 67.16 -14.15
C ASP A 39 21.17 66.35 -12.96
N TYR A 40 20.96 65.04 -12.94
CA TYR A 40 21.52 64.16 -11.91
C TYR A 40 22.93 63.81 -12.30
N ASP A 41 23.90 64.20 -11.45
CA ASP A 41 25.29 63.79 -11.53
C ASP A 41 25.38 62.24 -11.34
N PRO A 42 25.92 61.49 -12.32
CA PRO A 42 26.04 60.05 -12.24
C PRO A 42 26.97 59.54 -11.13
N GLU A 43 27.79 60.43 -10.54
CA GLU A 43 28.69 60.06 -9.44
C GLU A 43 28.01 60.15 -8.05
N GLU A 44 26.98 61.02 -7.86
CA GLU A 44 26.20 61.07 -6.62
C GLU A 44 25.27 59.82 -6.49
N MET A 45 24.67 59.31 -7.57
CA MET A 45 23.87 58.07 -7.54
C MET A 45 24.70 56.84 -7.18
N LYS A 46 25.99 56.80 -7.52
CA LYS A 46 26.86 55.70 -7.15
C LYS A 46 27.23 55.63 -5.65
N GLN A 47 27.14 56.73 -4.93
CA GLN A 47 27.45 56.74 -3.50
C GLN A 47 26.25 56.39 -2.61
N GLU A 48 25.01 56.69 -3.01
CA GLU A 48 23.81 56.34 -2.23
C GLU A 48 23.39 54.88 -2.44
N GLU A 49 23.59 54.27 -3.62
CA GLU A 49 23.32 52.85 -3.85
C GLU A 49 24.27 51.89 -3.13
N ILE A 50 25.48 52.35 -2.78
CA ILE A 50 26.51 51.51 -2.12
C ILE A 50 26.19 51.29 -0.63
N VAL A 51 25.33 52.07 0.01
CA VAL A 51 25.06 51.99 1.44
C VAL A 51 24.11 50.85 1.82
N ASN A 52 23.33 50.29 0.88
CA ASN A 52 22.34 49.27 1.15
C ASN A 52 22.54 47.90 0.42
N VAL A 53 23.70 47.67 -0.19
CA VAL A 53 23.99 46.40 -0.84
C VAL A 53 24.50 45.38 0.21
N HIS A 54 23.63 44.57 0.74
CA HIS A 54 24.04 43.42 1.51
C HIS A 54 24.58 42.34 0.57
N PRO A 55 25.82 41.88 0.75
CA PRO A 55 26.40 40.83 -0.08
C PRO A 55 25.53 39.56 0.01
N LEU A 56 25.12 38.99 -1.11
CA LEU A 56 24.33 37.77 -1.16
C LEU A 56 24.96 36.64 -0.31
N THR A 57 26.30 36.62 -0.25
CA THR A 57 27.06 35.68 0.59
C THR A 57 26.74 35.83 2.08
N GLY A 58 26.63 37.07 2.59
CA GLY A 58 26.26 37.32 4.00
C GLY A 58 24.81 36.89 4.31
N MET A 59 23.89 37.07 3.36
CA MET A 59 22.52 36.58 3.50
C MET A 59 22.48 35.04 3.61
N TYR A 60 23.22 34.31 2.78
CA TYR A 60 23.29 32.84 2.86
C TYR A 60 24.07 32.36 4.08
N GLN A 61 25.19 32.98 4.44
CA GLN A 61 26.02 32.56 5.58
C GLN A 61 25.36 32.81 6.94
N ASN A 62 24.62 33.89 7.10
CA ASN A 62 24.09 34.29 8.39
C ASN A 62 22.57 34.07 8.43
N TRP A 63 21.77 34.82 7.67
CA TRP A 63 20.32 34.82 7.85
C TRP A 63 19.65 33.53 7.42
N PHE A 64 20.06 32.96 6.28
CA PHE A 64 19.48 31.74 5.78
C PHE A 64 19.85 30.52 6.64
N LEU A 65 21.11 30.45 7.08
CA LEU A 65 21.55 29.37 7.99
C LEU A 65 20.89 29.48 9.35
N ASP A 66 20.76 30.68 9.93
CA ASP A 66 20.06 30.89 11.20
C ASP A 66 18.58 30.49 11.07
N TYR A 67 17.92 30.92 10.00
CA TYR A 67 16.53 30.53 9.75
C TYR A 67 16.39 29.02 9.49
N ALA A 68 17.24 28.42 8.68
CA ALA A 68 17.22 26.99 8.42
C ALA A 68 17.45 26.18 9.70
N SER A 69 18.42 26.57 10.52
CA SER A 69 18.70 25.96 11.82
C SER A 69 17.49 26.07 12.75
N TYR A 70 16.88 27.25 12.85
CA TYR A 70 15.67 27.45 13.63
C TYR A 70 14.53 26.57 13.18
N VAL A 71 14.27 26.47 11.86
CA VAL A 71 13.18 25.62 11.34
C VAL A 71 13.44 24.14 11.61
N ILE A 72 14.68 23.69 11.55
CA ILE A 72 15.05 22.30 11.83
C ILE A 72 14.87 22.00 13.33
N LEU A 73 15.51 22.78 14.21
CA LEU A 73 15.60 22.48 15.64
C LEU A 73 14.35 22.86 16.42
N GLU A 74 13.72 24.00 16.07
CA GLU A 74 12.65 24.58 16.91
C GLU A 74 11.25 24.47 16.29
N ARG A 75 11.09 23.75 15.12
CA ARG A 75 9.77 23.66 14.47
C ARG A 75 9.43 22.31 13.88
N ALA A 76 10.25 21.79 12.95
CA ALA A 76 9.80 20.73 12.06
C ALA A 76 10.17 19.31 12.51
N VAL A 77 11.34 19.13 13.13
CA VAL A 77 11.87 17.82 13.47
C VAL A 77 11.62 17.50 14.95
N PRO A 78 11.12 16.29 15.28
CA PRO A 78 10.87 15.89 16.67
C PRO A 78 12.17 15.60 17.41
N HIS A 79 12.19 15.81 18.72
CA HIS A 79 13.32 15.46 19.59
C HIS A 79 13.31 13.97 19.95
N LEU A 80 14.49 13.37 20.09
CA LEU A 80 14.65 11.95 20.40
C LEU A 80 14.06 11.55 21.75
N TYR A 81 14.33 12.37 22.79
CA TYR A 81 14.05 11.98 24.18
C TYR A 81 12.58 12.02 24.55
N ASP A 82 11.82 13.00 24.09
CA ASP A 82 10.39 13.11 24.38
C ASP A 82 9.49 12.86 23.17
N GLY A 83 10.08 12.73 21.99
CA GLY A 83 9.34 12.45 20.75
C GLY A 83 8.49 13.61 20.24
N LEU A 84 8.67 14.80 20.77
CA LEU A 84 7.81 15.95 20.54
C LEU A 84 8.50 17.05 19.74
N LYS A 85 7.70 17.77 18.95
CA LYS A 85 8.08 19.08 18.42
C LYS A 85 7.91 20.15 19.52
N PRO A 86 8.65 21.27 19.48
CA PRO A 86 8.54 22.32 20.50
C PRO A 86 7.13 22.82 20.75
N VAL A 87 6.30 23.01 19.73
CA VAL A 87 4.90 23.42 19.90
C VAL A 87 4.09 22.39 20.69
N GLN A 88 4.25 21.09 20.40
CA GLN A 88 3.55 20.01 21.10
C GLN A 88 3.95 19.93 22.58
N ARG A 89 5.26 20.05 22.86
CA ARG A 89 5.79 20.10 24.23
C ARG A 89 5.22 21.26 25.03
N ARG A 90 5.15 22.44 24.42
CA ARG A 90 4.58 23.65 25.04
C ARG A 90 3.08 23.52 25.32
N ILE A 91 2.32 22.90 24.41
CA ILE A 91 0.89 22.59 24.59
C ILE A 91 0.71 21.66 25.79
N LEU A 92 1.41 20.53 25.83
CA LEU A 92 1.30 19.56 26.93
C LEU A 92 1.73 20.16 28.27
N HIS A 93 2.81 20.97 28.28
CA HIS A 93 3.22 21.71 29.46
C HIS A 93 2.11 22.66 29.94
N THR A 94 1.50 23.38 29.04
CA THR A 94 0.38 24.28 29.36
C THR A 94 -0.83 23.52 29.91
N MET A 95 -1.21 22.43 29.27
CA MET A 95 -2.31 21.58 29.73
C MET A 95 -2.05 21.04 31.12
N LYS A 96 -0.80 20.61 31.41
CA LYS A 96 -0.43 20.17 32.76
C LYS A 96 -0.50 21.27 33.81
N ARG A 97 -0.16 22.49 33.46
CA ARG A 97 -0.31 23.66 34.37
C ARG A 97 -1.76 24.03 34.66
N MET A 98 -2.65 23.78 33.71
CA MET A 98 -4.10 24.02 33.82
C MET A 98 -4.86 22.83 34.40
N ASP A 99 -4.20 21.71 34.62
CA ASP A 99 -4.83 20.43 34.96
C ASP A 99 -5.46 20.45 36.33
N ASP A 100 -6.80 20.46 36.35
CA ASP A 100 -7.65 20.32 37.54
C ASP A 100 -8.60 19.11 37.41
N GLY A 101 -8.36 18.24 36.43
CA GLY A 101 -9.17 17.05 36.08
C GLY A 101 -10.40 17.36 35.25
N ARG A 102 -10.69 18.61 34.93
CA ARG A 102 -11.82 19.02 34.08
C ARG A 102 -11.37 19.31 32.66
N TYR A 103 -12.32 19.31 31.75
CA TYR A 103 -12.08 19.71 30.36
C TYR A 103 -11.87 21.23 30.27
N ASN A 104 -10.92 21.65 29.46
CA ASN A 104 -10.62 23.04 29.15
C ASN A 104 -10.91 23.34 27.67
N LYS A 105 -11.45 24.51 27.37
CA LYS A 105 -11.63 24.97 25.96
C LYS A 105 -10.30 25.02 25.24
N VAL A 106 -10.28 24.51 24.01
CA VAL A 106 -9.08 24.57 23.14
C VAL A 106 -8.59 26.00 22.96
N ALA A 107 -9.51 26.98 22.87
CA ALA A 107 -9.15 28.40 22.80
C ALA A 107 -8.38 28.89 24.05
N ASN A 108 -8.74 28.41 25.27
CA ASN A 108 -8.05 28.76 26.50
C ASN A 108 -6.67 28.09 26.56
N ILE A 109 -6.57 26.84 26.16
CA ILE A 109 -5.29 26.13 26.10
C ILE A 109 -4.34 26.82 25.11
N ALA A 110 -4.84 27.20 23.92
CA ALA A 110 -4.06 27.92 22.93
C ALA A 110 -3.58 29.29 23.46
N GLY A 111 -4.47 30.07 24.08
CA GLY A 111 -4.13 31.36 24.68
C GLY A 111 -3.07 31.28 25.78
N GLU A 112 -3.16 30.28 26.67
CA GLU A 112 -2.15 30.03 27.70
C GLU A 112 -0.81 29.55 27.11
N THR A 113 -0.85 28.77 26.00
CA THR A 113 0.35 28.26 25.31
C THR A 113 1.15 29.38 24.66
N MET A 114 0.51 30.47 24.23
CA MET A 114 1.18 31.65 23.65
C MET A 114 2.19 32.32 24.64
N LYS A 115 2.09 32.05 25.95
CA LYS A 115 3.12 32.47 26.91
C LYS A 115 4.48 31.78 26.70
N PHE A 116 4.50 30.69 25.96
CA PHE A 116 5.68 29.86 25.67
C PHE A 116 6.03 29.79 24.20
N HIS A 117 5.02 29.93 23.33
CA HIS A 117 5.17 29.76 21.89
C HIS A 117 5.08 31.10 21.15
N PRO A 118 6.16 31.59 20.51
CA PRO A 118 6.23 32.90 19.88
C PRO A 118 5.61 32.96 18.46
N HIS A 119 4.50 32.22 18.24
CA HIS A 119 3.79 32.17 16.98
C HIS A 119 2.29 32.32 17.19
N GLY A 120 1.52 32.55 16.10
CA GLY A 120 0.08 32.75 16.17
C GLY A 120 -0.69 31.54 16.72
N ASP A 121 -1.83 31.82 17.33
CA ASP A 121 -2.72 30.83 17.94
C ASP A 121 -3.21 29.74 16.99
N ALA A 122 -3.39 30.04 15.71
CA ALA A 122 -3.80 29.08 14.70
C ALA A 122 -2.86 27.86 14.66
N SER A 123 -1.55 28.08 14.66
CA SER A 123 -0.55 27.00 14.66
C SER A 123 -0.60 26.13 15.91
N ILE A 124 -0.98 26.71 17.06
CA ILE A 124 -1.17 25.99 18.32
C ILE A 124 -2.44 25.16 18.27
N VAL A 125 -3.54 25.74 17.77
CA VAL A 125 -4.83 25.06 17.62
C VAL A 125 -4.70 23.85 16.67
N ASP A 126 -4.02 24.03 15.53
CA ASP A 126 -3.79 22.95 14.56
C ASP A 126 -2.99 21.80 15.17
N ALA A 127 -1.88 22.13 15.86
CA ALA A 127 -1.07 21.12 16.54
C ALA A 127 -1.86 20.39 17.64
N LEU A 128 -2.62 21.12 18.45
CA LEU A 128 -3.46 20.57 19.51
C LEU A 128 -4.56 19.65 18.93
N THR A 129 -5.20 20.08 17.85
CA THR A 129 -6.23 19.30 17.16
C THR A 129 -5.67 18.02 16.58
N GLN A 130 -4.51 18.07 15.93
CA GLN A 130 -3.84 16.87 15.41
C GLN A 130 -3.48 15.90 16.53
N MET A 131 -2.95 16.38 17.67
CA MET A 131 -2.66 15.53 18.83
C MET A 131 -3.93 14.90 19.41
N GLY A 132 -5.04 15.65 19.47
CA GLY A 132 -6.31 15.14 19.96
C GLY A 132 -6.89 14.03 19.11
N ARG A 133 -6.79 14.14 17.77
CA ARG A 133 -7.26 13.11 16.82
C ARG A 133 -6.53 11.77 16.95
N GLN A 134 -5.33 11.75 17.55
CA GLN A 134 -4.58 10.52 17.79
C GLN A 134 -5.10 9.70 18.98
N ASN A 135 -6.00 10.25 19.81
CA ASN A 135 -6.62 9.60 20.98
C ASN A 135 -5.62 8.96 21.96
N LEU A 136 -4.40 9.50 22.08
CA LEU A 136 -3.37 8.96 22.94
C LEU A 136 -3.11 9.85 24.16
N LEU A 137 -2.82 11.12 23.95
CA LEU A 137 -2.41 12.06 25.00
C LEU A 137 -3.53 12.98 25.49
N ILE A 138 -4.54 13.21 24.68
CA ILE A 138 -5.60 14.19 24.92
C ILE A 138 -6.94 13.49 24.85
N ASP A 139 -7.71 13.63 25.92
CA ASP A 139 -9.10 13.20 26.01
C ASP A 139 -9.96 14.35 25.47
N CYS A 140 -10.72 14.07 24.42
CA CYS A 140 -11.39 15.05 23.58
C CYS A 140 -12.89 15.12 23.86
N GLN A 141 -13.46 16.32 23.93
CA GLN A 141 -14.89 16.56 24.02
C GLN A 141 -15.35 17.54 22.92
N GLY A 142 -16.44 17.19 22.24
CA GLY A 142 -16.93 17.93 21.08
C GLY A 142 -16.38 17.37 19.76
N SER A 143 -16.59 18.07 18.64
CA SER A 143 -16.16 17.65 17.31
C SER A 143 -14.73 18.10 17.02
N TRP A 144 -13.78 17.20 17.15
CA TRP A 144 -12.36 17.44 16.82
C TRP A 144 -12.01 17.12 15.36
N GLY A 145 -13.04 16.91 14.51
CA GLY A 145 -12.90 16.46 13.15
C GLY A 145 -12.79 14.92 13.06
N ASN A 146 -12.70 14.42 11.86
CA ASN A 146 -12.64 12.98 11.61
C ASN A 146 -11.54 12.67 10.59
N ILE A 147 -10.61 11.77 10.95
CA ILE A 147 -9.52 11.35 10.07
C ILE A 147 -9.99 10.49 8.89
N LEU A 148 -11.17 9.86 9.00
CA LEU A 148 -11.73 8.99 7.97
C LEU A 148 -12.48 9.81 6.92
N THR A 149 -13.40 10.71 7.35
CA THR A 149 -14.17 11.54 6.42
C THR A 149 -13.38 12.76 5.92
N GLY A 150 -12.43 13.25 6.72
CA GLY A 150 -11.68 14.48 6.41
C GLY A 150 -12.31 15.72 7.02
N ASP A 151 -13.36 15.58 7.83
CA ASP A 151 -14.02 16.70 8.47
C ASP A 151 -13.05 17.49 9.34
N GLU A 152 -13.14 18.80 9.27
CA GLU A 152 -12.37 19.70 10.12
C GLU A 152 -12.89 19.73 11.55
N ALA A 153 -12.03 20.15 12.49
CA ALA A 153 -12.45 20.38 13.85
C ALA A 153 -13.39 21.59 13.94
N ALA A 154 -14.33 21.52 14.86
CA ALA A 154 -15.14 22.69 15.21
C ALA A 154 -14.26 23.83 15.77
N ALA A 155 -14.77 25.07 15.73
CA ALA A 155 -14.01 26.22 16.21
C ALA A 155 -13.51 26.01 17.66
N PRO A 156 -12.30 26.49 18.00
CA PRO A 156 -11.62 26.24 19.29
C PRO A 156 -12.42 26.61 20.53
N ARG A 157 -13.39 27.54 20.39
CA ARG A 157 -14.29 27.95 21.47
C ARG A 157 -15.38 26.93 21.83
N TYR A 158 -15.62 25.93 20.97
CA TYR A 158 -16.65 24.90 21.17
C TYR A 158 -16.10 23.57 21.68
N ILE A 159 -14.87 23.23 21.26
CA ILE A 159 -14.23 21.95 21.61
C ILE A 159 -13.38 22.08 22.88
N GLU A 160 -13.30 21.00 23.63
CA GLU A 160 -12.61 20.94 24.90
C GLU A 160 -11.68 19.73 24.98
N GLY A 161 -10.57 19.86 25.68
CA GLY A 161 -9.60 18.79 25.88
C GLY A 161 -9.06 18.78 27.30
N ARG A 162 -8.62 17.62 27.75
CA ARG A 162 -7.82 17.39 28.95
C ARG A 162 -6.77 16.30 28.69
N LEU A 163 -5.80 16.22 29.60
CA LEU A 163 -4.80 15.12 29.49
C LEU A 163 -5.44 13.78 29.84
N THR A 164 -5.06 12.74 29.08
CA THR A 164 -5.44 11.36 29.39
C THR A 164 -4.70 10.88 30.64
N LYS A 165 -5.19 9.80 31.26
CA LYS A 165 -4.49 9.14 32.37
C LYS A 165 -3.10 8.64 31.93
N PHE A 166 -3.01 8.10 30.71
CA PHE A 166 -1.74 7.70 30.12
C PHE A 166 -0.75 8.87 30.05
N ALA A 167 -1.18 10.03 29.54
CA ALA A 167 -0.33 11.22 29.46
C ALA A 167 0.17 11.67 30.84
N LEU A 168 -0.70 11.61 31.86
CA LEU A 168 -0.34 11.97 33.22
C LEU A 168 0.66 11.00 33.86
N ASP A 169 0.56 9.70 33.56
CA ASP A 169 1.45 8.66 34.09
C ASP A 169 2.85 8.69 33.45
N VAL A 170 2.95 9.03 32.16
CA VAL A 170 4.20 8.84 31.41
C VAL A 170 4.98 10.11 31.09
N LEU A 171 4.33 11.31 31.05
CA LEU A 171 4.95 12.53 30.51
C LEU A 171 5.55 13.45 31.56
N PHE A 172 5.04 13.44 32.81
CA PHE A 172 5.30 14.52 33.73
C PHE A 172 5.94 14.07 35.06
N ASN A 173 7.07 14.62 35.35
CA ASN A 173 7.68 14.61 36.69
C ASN A 173 8.48 15.89 36.88
N PRO A 174 7.98 16.88 37.68
CA PRO A 174 8.65 18.17 37.85
C PRO A 174 10.06 18.06 38.47
N LYS A 175 10.34 16.96 39.22
CA LYS A 175 11.61 16.76 39.91
C LYS A 175 12.72 16.27 38.96
N THR A 176 12.35 15.59 37.84
CA THR A 176 13.31 15.10 36.87
C THR A 176 13.35 16.00 35.62
N THR A 177 12.45 16.94 35.48
CA THR A 177 12.39 17.88 34.35
C THR A 177 13.49 18.92 34.42
N GLU A 178 14.17 19.17 33.30
CA GLU A 178 15.08 20.28 33.11
C GLU A 178 14.31 21.48 32.57
N TRP A 179 14.56 22.67 33.21
CA TRP A 179 13.80 23.88 32.91
C TRP A 179 14.65 24.93 32.24
N LYS A 180 14.13 25.61 31.22
CA LYS A 180 14.67 26.80 30.59
C LYS A 180 13.69 27.97 30.70
N LEU A 181 14.16 29.19 30.49
CA LEU A 181 13.27 30.34 30.38
C LEU A 181 12.53 30.33 29.05
N SER A 182 11.28 30.79 29.07
CA SER A 182 10.49 31.04 27.85
C SER A 182 11.13 32.16 27.01
N TYR A 183 10.71 32.28 25.76
CA TYR A 183 11.24 33.26 24.81
C TYR A 183 11.21 34.72 25.34
N ASP A 184 10.25 35.04 26.20
CA ASP A 184 10.08 36.36 26.82
C ASP A 184 10.80 36.48 28.19
N GLY A 185 11.45 35.43 28.68
CA GLY A 185 12.13 35.35 29.96
C GLY A 185 11.23 35.37 31.21
N ARG A 186 9.90 35.40 31.05
CA ARG A 186 8.94 35.55 32.16
C ARG A 186 8.50 34.26 32.80
N ASN A 187 8.55 33.18 32.05
CA ASN A 187 8.07 31.85 32.47
C ASN A 187 9.19 30.81 32.34
N LYS A 188 8.98 29.65 32.95
CA LYS A 188 9.84 28.50 32.79
C LYS A 188 9.12 27.46 31.93
N GLU A 189 9.79 26.94 30.90
CA GLU A 189 9.33 25.85 30.07
C GLU A 189 10.29 24.65 30.13
N PRO A 190 9.83 23.41 29.93
CA PRO A 190 10.71 22.24 29.92
C PRO A 190 11.62 22.25 28.69
N VAL A 191 12.89 21.90 28.86
CA VAL A 191 13.82 21.61 27.73
C VAL A 191 13.31 20.40 26.96
N ALA A 192 13.04 19.31 27.67
CA ALA A 192 12.34 18.12 27.22
C ALA A 192 11.43 17.62 28.33
N LEU A 193 10.33 16.96 28.00
CA LEU A 193 9.51 16.26 28.99
C LEU A 193 10.18 14.93 29.36
N PRO A 194 10.11 14.51 30.65
CA PRO A 194 10.67 13.24 31.11
C PRO A 194 9.77 12.06 30.73
N VAL A 195 9.69 11.79 29.43
CA VAL A 195 8.79 10.77 28.87
C VAL A 195 9.35 9.38 29.10
N LYS A 196 8.57 8.51 29.75
CA LYS A 196 8.91 7.11 30.07
C LYS A 196 8.18 6.12 29.16
N PHE A 197 8.14 6.41 27.87
CA PHE A 197 7.49 5.59 26.83
C PHE A 197 8.03 5.98 25.43
N PRO A 198 8.12 5.09 24.43
CA PRO A 198 8.58 5.42 23.08
C PRO A 198 7.52 6.21 22.30
N LEU A 199 7.20 7.42 22.78
CA LEU A 199 6.10 8.26 22.31
C LEU A 199 6.21 8.63 20.84
N LEU A 200 7.44 8.92 20.36
CA LEU A 200 7.70 9.26 18.97
C LEU A 200 7.22 8.16 18.02
N LEU A 201 7.48 6.91 18.37
CA LEU A 201 7.09 5.77 17.54
C LEU A 201 5.60 5.47 17.65
N ALA A 202 4.96 5.72 18.79
CA ALA A 202 3.52 5.52 18.94
C ALA A 202 2.70 6.55 18.14
N GLN A 203 3.14 7.81 18.15
CA GLN A 203 2.41 8.89 17.44
C GLN A 203 2.82 9.03 15.98
N GLY A 204 4.07 8.68 15.65
CA GLY A 204 4.69 9.10 14.42
C GLY A 204 4.95 10.61 14.38
N ALA A 205 5.66 11.06 13.37
CA ALA A 205 5.88 12.48 13.15
C ALA A 205 6.15 12.76 11.67
N GLU A 206 5.57 13.82 11.15
CA GLU A 206 5.86 14.33 9.81
C GLU A 206 6.22 15.81 9.91
N GLY A 207 7.30 16.21 9.25
CA GLY A 207 7.75 17.60 9.24
C GLY A 207 8.65 17.89 8.06
N ILE A 208 8.49 19.06 7.47
CA ILE A 208 9.29 19.57 6.36
C ILE A 208 10.08 20.77 6.88
N ALA A 209 11.40 20.66 6.84
CA ALA A 209 12.33 21.73 7.18
C ALA A 209 13.11 22.20 5.96
N VAL A 210 14.03 23.13 6.15
CA VAL A 210 14.91 23.59 5.09
C VAL A 210 16.02 22.55 4.86
N GLY A 211 16.01 21.90 3.69
CA GLY A 211 17.01 20.88 3.34
C GLY A 211 16.80 19.50 4.01
N LEU A 212 15.88 19.40 4.97
CA LEU A 212 15.58 18.18 5.72
C LEU A 212 14.09 17.92 5.78
N SER A 213 13.71 16.65 5.87
CA SER A 213 12.36 16.23 6.19
C SER A 213 12.38 15.07 7.16
N ALA A 214 11.40 15.00 8.05
CA ALA A 214 11.14 13.85 8.91
C ALA A 214 9.81 13.22 8.49
N LYS A 215 9.77 11.90 8.34
CA LYS A 215 8.55 11.12 8.13
C LYS A 215 8.67 9.79 8.88
N ILE A 216 8.26 9.82 10.13
CA ILE A 216 8.28 8.69 11.05
C ILE A 216 6.86 8.16 11.14
N LEU A 217 6.67 6.91 10.75
CA LEU A 217 5.36 6.27 10.73
C LEU A 217 4.98 5.83 12.15
N PRO A 218 3.68 5.88 12.52
CA PRO A 218 3.20 5.39 13.82
C PRO A 218 3.29 3.86 13.88
N HIS A 219 3.48 3.35 15.10
CA HIS A 219 3.57 1.92 15.42
C HIS A 219 2.56 1.55 16.51
N ASN A 220 2.24 0.27 16.60
CA ASN A 220 1.27 -0.22 17.56
C ASN A 220 1.77 -0.07 19.01
N PHE A 221 0.89 0.44 19.88
CA PHE A 221 1.19 0.70 21.29
C PHE A 221 1.65 -0.54 22.06
N GLY A 222 0.91 -1.64 21.93
CA GLY A 222 1.23 -2.89 22.62
C GLY A 222 2.54 -3.52 22.13
N GLU A 223 2.77 -3.49 20.80
CA GLU A 223 4.03 -3.98 20.23
C GLU A 223 5.25 -3.17 20.66
N LEU A 224 5.09 -1.84 20.85
CA LEU A 224 6.17 -1.01 21.37
C LEU A 224 6.56 -1.38 22.81
N CYS A 225 5.57 -1.67 23.68
CA CYS A 225 5.84 -2.14 25.04
C CYS A 225 6.54 -3.51 25.01
N GLN A 226 6.06 -4.45 24.20
CA GLN A 226 6.64 -5.77 24.07
C GLN A 226 8.07 -5.71 23.51
N ALA A 227 8.30 -4.89 22.48
CA ALA A 227 9.63 -4.69 21.91
C ALA A 227 10.61 -4.07 22.92
N ALA A 228 10.13 -3.14 23.77
CA ALA A 228 10.93 -2.57 24.88
C ALA A 228 11.31 -3.64 25.90
N ILE A 229 10.38 -4.52 26.27
CA ILE A 229 10.64 -5.65 27.18
C ILE A 229 11.63 -6.65 26.55
N SER A 230 11.43 -7.01 25.28
CA SER A 230 12.35 -7.92 24.57
C SER A 230 13.77 -7.34 24.49
N TYR A 231 13.90 -6.03 24.17
CA TYR A 231 15.20 -5.37 24.20
C TYR A 231 15.90 -5.45 25.57
N LEU A 232 15.16 -5.19 26.66
CA LEU A 232 15.71 -5.25 28.02
C LEU A 232 16.12 -6.66 28.43
N LYS A 233 15.48 -7.69 27.88
CA LYS A 233 15.83 -9.10 28.05
C LYS A 233 16.99 -9.54 27.13
N GLY A 234 17.40 -8.71 26.18
CA GLY A 234 18.43 -9.05 25.19
C GLY A 234 17.91 -9.90 24.03
N GLU A 235 16.60 -9.93 23.81
CA GLU A 235 15.94 -10.66 22.73
C GLU A 235 15.85 -9.79 21.48
N GLU A 236 15.83 -10.43 20.30
CA GLU A 236 15.58 -9.74 19.03
C GLU A 236 14.12 -9.34 18.89
N PHE A 237 13.88 -8.19 18.29
CA PHE A 237 12.53 -7.68 18.03
C PHE A 237 12.43 -7.04 16.66
N THR A 238 11.22 -7.00 16.12
CA THR A 238 10.87 -6.28 14.88
C THR A 238 9.67 -5.40 15.12
N LEU A 239 9.65 -4.22 14.49
CA LEU A 239 8.57 -3.26 14.57
C LEU A 239 8.15 -2.86 13.16
N TYR A 240 6.85 -2.90 12.93
CA TYR A 240 6.24 -2.45 11.68
C TYR A 240 5.17 -1.39 11.94
N PRO A 241 4.98 -0.46 11.01
CA PRO A 241 3.97 0.58 11.16
C PRO A 241 2.56 0.01 11.38
N ASP A 242 1.76 0.76 12.14
CA ASP A 242 0.34 0.51 12.37
C ASP A 242 -0.44 1.81 12.23
N PHE A 243 -1.54 1.82 11.50
CA PHE A 243 -2.29 3.02 11.16
C PHE A 243 -3.70 2.99 11.73
N GLN A 244 -4.15 4.12 12.27
CA GLN A 244 -5.51 4.25 12.81
C GLN A 244 -6.61 3.98 11.78
N THR A 245 -6.33 4.21 10.50
CA THR A 245 -7.26 3.97 9.38
C THR A 245 -7.40 2.50 9.00
N GLY A 246 -6.56 1.61 9.55
CA GLY A 246 -6.52 0.20 9.18
C GLY A 246 -5.83 -0.02 7.84
N GLY A 247 -6.39 -0.90 7.03
CA GLY A 247 -5.89 -1.28 5.71
C GLY A 247 -4.86 -2.40 5.74
N LEU A 248 -4.26 -2.64 4.58
CA LEU A 248 -3.22 -3.65 4.37
C LEU A 248 -1.88 -2.96 4.16
N ILE A 249 -0.79 -3.53 4.69
CA ILE A 249 0.56 -2.97 4.53
C ILE A 249 1.54 -4.04 4.03
N ASP A 250 2.31 -3.67 2.99
CA ASP A 250 3.48 -4.43 2.55
C ASP A 250 4.75 -3.75 3.07
N VAL A 251 5.44 -4.46 3.94
CA VAL A 251 6.65 -4.00 4.65
C VAL A 251 7.95 -4.58 4.06
N SER A 252 7.88 -5.32 2.97
CA SER A 252 9.03 -6.01 2.34
C SER A 252 10.21 -5.07 2.05
N ARG A 253 9.93 -3.78 1.83
CA ARG A 253 10.93 -2.75 1.51
C ARG A 253 11.02 -1.66 2.58
N TYR A 254 10.57 -1.91 3.81
CA TYR A 254 10.47 -0.90 4.87
C TYR A 254 11.81 -0.30 5.29
N ASN A 255 12.88 -1.09 5.28
CA ASN A 255 14.24 -0.69 5.65
C ASN A 255 14.32 0.00 7.04
N ASP A 256 13.57 -0.51 8.01
CA ASP A 256 13.53 -0.03 9.41
C ASP A 256 13.35 1.51 9.54
N GLY A 257 12.56 2.11 8.64
CA GLY A 257 12.25 3.54 8.66
C GLY A 257 13.32 4.47 8.07
N LEU A 258 14.43 3.95 7.55
CA LEU A 258 15.48 4.76 6.93
C LEU A 258 15.09 5.25 5.54
N ARG A 259 15.71 6.35 5.13
CA ARG A 259 15.59 6.92 3.78
C ARG A 259 15.94 5.86 2.73
N GLY A 260 15.15 5.80 1.65
CA GLY A 260 15.26 4.79 0.60
C GLY A 260 14.41 3.55 0.84
N GLY A 261 13.89 3.35 2.05
CA GLY A 261 12.82 2.40 2.31
C GLY A 261 11.47 2.86 1.75
N ALA A 262 10.54 1.93 1.61
CA ALA A 262 9.17 2.20 1.21
C ALA A 262 8.23 1.16 1.81
N VAL A 263 7.03 1.59 2.18
CA VAL A 263 5.91 0.72 2.49
C VAL A 263 4.79 0.99 1.50
N LYS A 264 4.10 -0.05 1.07
CA LYS A 264 2.88 0.09 0.30
C LYS A 264 1.68 -0.15 1.22
N VAL A 265 0.72 0.73 1.15
CA VAL A 265 -0.51 0.64 1.95
C VAL A 265 -1.69 0.56 1.01
N ARG A 266 -2.53 -0.46 1.18
CA ARG A 266 -3.75 -0.68 0.41
C ARG A 266 -4.99 -0.47 1.27
N ALA A 267 -6.02 0.08 0.66
CA ALA A 267 -7.39 0.01 1.17
C ALA A 267 -7.80 -1.45 1.34
N ARG A 268 -8.63 -1.76 2.35
CA ARG A 268 -9.31 -3.05 2.39
C ARG A 268 -10.51 -2.98 1.46
N VAL A 269 -10.44 -3.77 0.39
CA VAL A 269 -11.44 -3.82 -0.67
C VAL A 269 -12.02 -5.22 -0.72
N GLU A 270 -13.33 -5.33 -0.62
CA GLU A 270 -14.06 -6.60 -0.57
C GLU A 270 -15.08 -6.68 -1.70
N LYS A 271 -15.17 -7.83 -2.33
CA LYS A 271 -16.22 -8.14 -3.29
C LYS A 271 -17.50 -8.49 -2.54
N ARG A 272 -18.54 -7.66 -2.63
CA ARG A 272 -19.87 -7.95 -2.05
C ARG A 272 -20.67 -8.89 -2.93
N ASP A 273 -20.67 -8.62 -4.24
CA ASP A 273 -21.28 -9.44 -5.28
C ASP A 273 -20.56 -9.20 -6.62
N SER A 274 -21.00 -9.85 -7.69
CA SER A 274 -20.40 -9.71 -9.04
C SER A 274 -20.48 -8.29 -9.62
N LYS A 275 -21.26 -7.38 -9.03
CA LYS A 275 -21.52 -6.02 -9.54
C LYS A 275 -21.18 -4.92 -8.54
N THR A 276 -20.84 -5.29 -7.30
CA THR A 276 -20.61 -4.33 -6.20
C THR A 276 -19.34 -4.66 -5.45
N ILE A 277 -18.44 -3.69 -5.35
CA ILE A 277 -17.22 -3.73 -4.57
C ILE A 277 -17.40 -2.77 -3.39
N ALA A 278 -16.99 -3.17 -2.19
CA ALA A 278 -17.01 -2.36 -0.98
C ALA A 278 -15.58 -2.03 -0.53
N ILE A 279 -15.34 -0.77 -0.15
CA ILE A 279 -14.13 -0.37 0.55
C ILE A 279 -14.50 -0.18 2.01
N THR A 280 -13.83 -0.92 2.91
CA THR A 280 -14.13 -0.95 4.34
C THR A 280 -13.05 -0.32 5.21
N GLU A 281 -11.84 -0.13 4.70
CA GLU A 281 -10.74 0.55 5.37
C GLU A 281 -9.93 1.39 4.37
N LEU A 282 -9.39 2.52 4.84
CA LEU A 282 -8.66 3.48 4.01
C LEU A 282 -7.15 3.31 4.12
N PRO A 283 -6.39 3.63 3.07
CA PRO A 283 -4.95 3.76 3.16
C PRO A 283 -4.57 4.97 4.04
N TYR A 284 -3.45 4.85 4.73
CA TYR A 284 -2.93 5.92 5.58
C TYR A 284 -2.78 7.26 4.85
N GLY A 285 -3.29 8.31 5.46
CA GLY A 285 -3.23 9.68 4.93
C GLY A 285 -4.26 9.99 3.84
N LYS A 286 -5.25 9.08 3.62
CA LYS A 286 -6.38 9.32 2.70
C LYS A 286 -7.68 9.39 3.48
N THR A 287 -8.58 10.25 3.00
CA THR A 287 -9.95 10.39 3.50
C THR A 287 -10.93 9.79 2.51
N VAL A 288 -12.16 9.52 2.94
CA VAL A 288 -13.24 9.05 2.08
C VAL A 288 -13.41 9.94 0.86
N ASP A 289 -13.48 11.26 1.08
CA ASP A 289 -13.65 12.23 -0.01
C ASP A 289 -12.48 12.20 -1.01
N SER A 290 -11.24 12.20 -0.51
CA SER A 290 -10.06 12.17 -1.38
C SER A 290 -9.96 10.88 -2.18
N LEU A 291 -10.35 9.75 -1.58
CA LEU A 291 -10.37 8.45 -2.25
C LEU A 291 -11.47 8.38 -3.30
N CYS A 292 -12.69 8.81 -2.98
CA CYS A 292 -13.80 8.90 -3.93
C CYS A 292 -13.46 9.81 -5.12
N GLU A 293 -12.80 10.93 -4.88
CA GLU A 293 -12.35 11.84 -5.95
C GLU A 293 -11.28 11.18 -6.82
N SER A 294 -10.32 10.46 -6.23
CA SER A 294 -9.31 9.71 -6.97
C SER A 294 -9.94 8.64 -7.87
N ILE A 295 -10.93 7.90 -7.36
CA ILE A 295 -11.68 6.89 -8.12
C ILE A 295 -12.47 7.55 -9.27
N LYS A 296 -13.18 8.65 -9.02
CA LYS A 296 -13.89 9.42 -10.06
C LYS A 296 -12.94 9.90 -11.16
N LYS A 297 -11.80 10.48 -10.80
CA LYS A 297 -10.76 10.91 -11.75
C LYS A 297 -10.23 9.74 -12.61
N ALA A 298 -10.09 8.54 -12.04
CA ALA A 298 -9.68 7.37 -12.79
C ALA A 298 -10.78 6.88 -13.73
N ALA A 299 -12.05 6.95 -13.32
CA ALA A 299 -13.21 6.63 -14.15
C ALA A 299 -13.37 7.62 -15.32
N ASP A 300 -13.26 8.92 -15.07
CA ASP A 300 -13.32 9.97 -16.10
C ASP A 300 -12.21 9.82 -17.16
N LYS A 301 -11.04 9.34 -16.73
CA LYS A 301 -9.93 9.00 -17.64
C LYS A 301 -10.11 7.66 -18.34
N GLY A 302 -11.23 6.98 -18.14
CA GLY A 302 -11.53 5.68 -18.76
C GLY A 302 -10.66 4.51 -18.28
N ARG A 303 -9.93 4.65 -17.16
CA ARG A 303 -9.08 3.58 -16.61
C ARG A 303 -9.87 2.54 -15.84
N ILE A 304 -11.02 2.93 -15.31
CA ILE A 304 -11.94 2.08 -14.55
C ILE A 304 -13.35 2.32 -15.10
N LYS A 305 -14.16 1.25 -15.24
CA LYS A 305 -15.56 1.34 -15.65
C LYS A 305 -16.48 1.11 -14.47
N ILE A 306 -16.92 2.18 -13.85
CA ILE A 306 -17.89 2.16 -12.77
C ILE A 306 -19.21 2.84 -13.20
N ARG A 307 -20.32 2.41 -12.60
CA ARG A 307 -21.62 3.03 -12.80
C ARG A 307 -21.87 4.13 -11.78
N GLN A 308 -21.56 3.88 -10.50
CA GLN A 308 -21.87 4.78 -9.40
C GLN A 308 -20.96 4.49 -8.21
N ILE A 309 -20.62 5.51 -7.44
CA ILE A 309 -20.01 5.42 -6.12
C ILE A 309 -21.01 5.93 -5.10
N GLN A 310 -21.21 5.19 -4.02
CA GLN A 310 -22.05 5.57 -2.88
C GLN A 310 -21.24 5.49 -1.61
N ASP A 311 -21.29 6.54 -0.81
CA ASP A 311 -20.65 6.61 0.50
C ASP A 311 -21.69 6.39 1.59
N PHE A 312 -21.49 5.36 2.40
CA PHE A 312 -22.29 5.01 3.58
C PHE A 312 -21.46 5.08 4.87
N THR A 313 -20.32 5.76 4.82
CA THR A 313 -19.41 5.88 5.95
C THR A 313 -20.13 6.57 7.14
N ALA A 314 -20.08 5.91 8.29
CA ALA A 314 -20.58 6.40 9.56
C ALA A 314 -19.50 6.24 10.63
N GLU A 315 -19.63 5.31 11.56
CA GLU A 315 -18.59 4.93 12.51
C GLU A 315 -17.45 4.17 11.83
N ASN A 316 -17.81 3.33 10.85
CA ASN A 316 -16.89 2.57 10.01
C ASN A 316 -16.97 3.07 8.57
N VAL A 317 -15.87 2.91 7.84
CA VAL A 317 -15.82 3.23 6.41
C VAL A 317 -16.65 2.21 5.63
N GLU A 318 -17.56 2.68 4.79
CA GLU A 318 -18.28 1.86 3.82
C GLU A 318 -18.53 2.65 2.53
N ILE A 319 -17.68 2.42 1.52
CA ILE A 319 -17.83 3.01 0.18
C ILE A 319 -18.20 1.88 -0.77
N LEU A 320 -19.38 1.97 -1.39
CA LEU A 320 -19.85 1.02 -2.38
C LEU A 320 -19.58 1.52 -3.79
N ILE A 321 -18.94 0.69 -4.60
CA ILE A 321 -18.64 0.94 -5.99
C ILE A 321 -19.47 -0.02 -6.84
N HIS A 322 -20.45 0.50 -7.58
CA HIS A 322 -21.27 -0.27 -8.50
C HIS A 322 -20.62 -0.35 -9.87
N LEU A 323 -20.40 -1.55 -10.37
CA LEU A 323 -19.77 -1.80 -11.64
C LEU A 323 -20.74 -1.65 -12.82
N SER A 324 -20.20 -1.32 -13.99
CA SER A 324 -20.96 -1.33 -15.24
C SER A 324 -21.20 -2.78 -15.70
N PRO A 325 -22.31 -3.07 -16.40
CA PRO A 325 -22.56 -4.41 -16.94
C PRO A 325 -21.40 -4.91 -17.82
N GLY A 326 -21.03 -6.18 -17.65
CA GLY A 326 -19.97 -6.82 -18.43
C GLY A 326 -18.53 -6.47 -18.01
N VAL A 327 -18.35 -5.93 -16.80
CA VAL A 327 -17.03 -5.61 -16.22
C VAL A 327 -16.75 -6.63 -15.11
N SER A 328 -15.56 -7.23 -15.14
CA SER A 328 -15.10 -8.16 -14.10
C SER A 328 -14.78 -7.42 -12.80
N SER A 329 -15.30 -7.92 -11.67
CA SER A 329 -15.03 -7.37 -10.35
C SER A 329 -13.55 -7.50 -9.97
N ASP A 330 -12.91 -8.63 -10.26
CA ASP A 330 -11.51 -8.88 -9.95
C ASP A 330 -10.57 -7.97 -10.73
N LYS A 331 -10.87 -7.79 -12.04
CA LYS A 331 -10.13 -6.83 -12.86
C LYS A 331 -10.28 -5.39 -12.39
N THR A 332 -11.47 -5.02 -11.91
CA THR A 332 -11.71 -3.69 -11.36
C THR A 332 -11.00 -3.50 -10.02
N LEU A 333 -10.93 -4.53 -9.19
CA LEU A 333 -10.20 -4.49 -7.92
C LEU A 333 -8.72 -4.20 -8.16
N ASP A 334 -8.09 -4.92 -9.08
CA ASP A 334 -6.71 -4.65 -9.49
C ASP A 334 -6.54 -3.23 -10.08
N ALA A 335 -7.52 -2.76 -10.86
CA ALA A 335 -7.52 -1.42 -11.45
C ALA A 335 -7.64 -0.33 -10.37
N LEU A 336 -8.41 -0.55 -9.31
CA LEU A 336 -8.48 0.34 -8.16
C LEU A 336 -7.11 0.50 -7.51
N TYR A 337 -6.38 -0.58 -7.27
CA TYR A 337 -5.03 -0.50 -6.72
C TYR A 337 -4.01 0.12 -7.70
N ALA A 338 -4.12 -0.16 -8.99
CA ALA A 338 -3.16 0.34 -9.99
C ALA A 338 -3.33 1.82 -10.35
N PHE A 339 -4.55 2.37 -10.31
CA PHE A 339 -4.87 3.69 -10.88
C PHE A 339 -5.48 4.69 -9.91
N THR A 340 -5.72 4.29 -8.67
CA THR A 340 -6.33 5.16 -7.66
C THR A 340 -5.51 5.17 -6.38
N ASP A 341 -5.90 6.03 -5.46
CA ASP A 341 -5.30 6.10 -4.13
C ASP A 341 -5.69 4.91 -3.22
N CYS A 342 -6.34 3.86 -3.76
CA CYS A 342 -6.53 2.59 -3.03
C CYS A 342 -5.21 1.89 -2.72
N GLU A 343 -4.14 2.14 -3.46
CA GLU A 343 -2.75 1.79 -3.09
C GLU A 343 -1.91 3.06 -3.02
N VAL A 344 -1.23 3.28 -1.90
CA VAL A 344 -0.33 4.41 -1.67
C VAL A 344 1.05 3.89 -1.29
N SER A 345 2.09 4.42 -1.91
CA SER A 345 3.48 4.15 -1.51
C SER A 345 3.99 5.27 -0.61
N ILE A 346 4.49 4.91 0.57
CA ILE A 346 5.00 5.84 1.56
C ILE A 346 6.49 5.57 1.76
N SER A 347 7.30 6.61 1.61
CA SER A 347 8.74 6.54 1.86
C SER A 347 9.04 7.12 3.25
N PRO A 348 9.40 6.31 4.25
CA PRO A 348 9.78 6.79 5.57
C PRO A 348 11.11 7.52 5.52
N ASN A 349 11.33 8.39 6.50
CA ASN A 349 12.59 9.08 6.73
C ASN A 349 12.70 9.42 8.21
N CYS A 350 13.28 8.53 9.00
CA CYS A 350 13.42 8.72 10.44
C CYS A 350 14.53 9.72 10.74
N CYS A 351 14.17 11.00 10.73
CA CYS A 351 15.02 12.12 11.12
C CYS A 351 14.56 12.67 12.46
N ILE A 352 15.48 12.81 13.40
CA ILE A 352 15.23 13.25 14.79
C ILE A 352 16.28 14.28 15.22
N ILE A 353 15.98 15.05 16.27
CA ILE A 353 16.97 15.90 16.95
C ILE A 353 17.51 15.12 18.17
N ASP A 354 18.81 14.87 18.16
CA ASP A 354 19.54 14.36 19.31
C ASP A 354 20.38 15.49 19.89
N LYS A 355 20.00 15.96 21.05
CA LYS A 355 20.52 17.22 21.64
C LYS A 355 20.26 18.40 20.70
N ASP A 356 21.27 18.94 20.05
CA ASP A 356 21.14 20.08 19.13
C ASP A 356 21.53 19.72 17.69
N THR A 357 21.51 18.44 17.34
CA THR A 357 21.91 17.95 16.01
C THR A 357 20.85 17.06 15.37
N PRO A 358 20.51 17.27 14.08
CA PRO A 358 19.64 16.36 13.35
C PRO A 358 20.40 15.06 13.00
N ARG A 359 19.75 13.91 13.23
CA ARG A 359 20.31 12.58 12.92
C ARG A 359 19.28 11.73 12.19
N PHE A 360 19.78 10.91 11.28
CA PHE A 360 19.00 9.86 10.63
C PHE A 360 19.30 8.54 11.33
N VAL A 361 18.27 7.92 11.85
CA VAL A 361 18.36 6.71 12.69
C VAL A 361 17.30 5.69 12.29
N THR A 362 17.48 4.44 12.68
CA THR A 362 16.48 3.40 12.50
C THR A 362 15.40 3.48 13.58
N VAL A 363 14.23 2.89 13.30
CA VAL A 363 13.16 2.76 14.29
C VAL A 363 13.63 1.95 15.52
N LYS A 364 14.44 0.92 15.29
CA LYS A 364 15.05 0.13 16.37
C LYS A 364 15.99 0.97 17.25
N GLU A 365 16.78 1.87 16.66
CA GLU A 365 17.65 2.78 17.42
C GLU A 365 16.84 3.79 18.25
N VAL A 366 15.75 4.32 17.71
CA VAL A 366 14.84 5.20 18.45
C VAL A 366 14.25 4.46 19.65
N LEU A 367 13.74 3.25 19.47
CA LEU A 367 13.20 2.45 20.58
C LEU A 367 14.25 2.21 21.65
N LYS A 368 15.44 1.74 21.27
CA LYS A 368 16.56 1.47 22.20
C LYS A 368 16.89 2.73 22.99
N SER A 369 17.03 3.88 22.33
CA SER A 369 17.33 5.15 22.99
C SER A 369 16.22 5.58 23.97
N ASN A 370 14.95 5.40 23.61
CA ASN A 370 13.83 5.72 24.50
C ASN A 370 13.75 4.76 25.70
N VAL A 371 14.05 3.49 25.54
CA VAL A 371 14.08 2.50 26.64
C VAL A 371 15.21 2.83 27.61
N GLU A 372 16.41 3.13 27.10
CA GLU A 372 17.52 3.55 27.97
C GLU A 372 17.26 4.88 28.69
N ASN A 373 16.62 5.85 28.01
CA ASN A 373 16.16 7.09 28.64
C ASN A 373 15.13 6.81 29.74
N THR A 374 14.17 5.92 29.50
CA THR A 374 13.17 5.49 30.50
C THR A 374 13.86 4.90 31.73
N LYS A 375 14.82 4.00 31.52
CA LYS A 375 15.63 3.40 32.59
C LYS A 375 16.40 4.45 33.39
N ALA A 376 17.00 5.42 32.72
CA ALA A 376 17.71 6.51 33.36
C ALA A 376 16.78 7.44 34.17
N LEU A 377 15.58 7.72 33.66
CA LEU A 377 14.56 8.50 34.36
C LEU A 377 14.05 7.79 35.62
N LEU A 378 13.72 6.49 35.52
CA LEU A 378 13.31 5.68 36.66
C LEU A 378 14.40 5.62 37.72
N LYS A 379 15.66 5.43 37.33
CA LYS A 379 16.80 5.52 38.22
C LYS A 379 16.85 6.85 38.97
N ARG A 380 16.73 7.96 38.22
CA ARG A 380 16.76 9.32 38.78
C ARG A 380 15.59 9.57 39.73
N GLU A 381 14.40 9.07 39.44
CA GLU A 381 13.23 9.13 40.33
C GLU A 381 13.47 8.40 41.63
N LEU A 382 14.04 7.19 41.60
CA LEU A 382 14.41 6.39 42.75
C LEU A 382 15.50 7.09 43.60
N GLU A 383 16.52 7.66 42.97
CA GLU A 383 17.59 8.42 43.66
C GLU A 383 17.05 9.65 44.37
N ILE A 384 16.16 10.42 43.74
CA ILE A 384 15.49 11.57 44.36
C ILE A 384 14.62 11.10 45.51
N ARG A 385 13.82 10.05 45.34
CA ARG A 385 12.98 9.51 46.41
C ARG A 385 13.82 8.99 47.57
N ARG A 386 14.96 8.31 47.31
CA ARG A 386 15.93 7.92 48.33
C ARG A 386 16.41 9.13 49.11
N GLY A 387 16.83 10.21 48.45
CA GLY A 387 17.28 11.44 49.09
C GLY A 387 16.19 12.05 50.00
N GLU A 388 14.95 12.15 49.52
CA GLU A 388 13.82 12.65 50.30
C GLU A 388 13.50 11.80 51.51
N LEU A 389 13.61 10.49 51.43
CA LEU A 389 13.39 9.56 52.53
C LEU A 389 14.53 9.64 53.55
N LEU A 390 15.79 9.78 53.10
CA LEU A 390 16.93 9.98 53.98
C LEU A 390 16.80 11.30 54.78
N GLU A 391 16.40 12.38 54.10
CA GLU A 391 16.12 13.66 54.81
C GLU A 391 14.94 13.54 55.76
N SER A 392 13.87 12.82 55.36
CA SER A 392 12.69 12.61 56.23
C SER A 392 13.08 11.73 57.45
N MET A 393 13.90 10.71 57.24
CA MET A 393 14.40 9.84 58.31
C MET A 393 15.29 10.62 59.28
N MET A 394 16.17 11.46 58.74
CA MET A 394 17.05 12.33 59.53
C MET A 394 16.23 13.24 60.44
N PHE A 395 15.27 13.96 59.89
CA PHE A 395 14.41 14.87 60.64
C PHE A 395 13.54 14.13 61.66
N ALA A 396 12.94 13.00 61.33
CA ALA A 396 12.15 12.17 62.26
C ALA A 396 12.98 11.64 63.42
N SER A 397 14.25 11.25 63.18
CA SER A 397 15.18 10.81 64.20
C SER A 397 15.58 11.95 65.11
N LEU A 398 15.92 13.11 64.58
CA LEU A 398 16.22 14.34 65.35
C LEU A 398 15.04 14.79 66.16
N GLU A 399 13.82 14.88 65.61
CA GLU A 399 12.59 15.23 66.34
C GLU A 399 12.32 14.26 67.50
N ARG A 400 12.45 12.96 67.25
CA ARG A 400 12.28 11.89 68.26
C ARG A 400 13.23 12.12 69.43
N ILE A 401 14.52 12.29 69.17
CA ILE A 401 15.55 12.44 70.19
C ILE A 401 15.32 13.76 70.94
N PHE A 402 15.06 14.88 70.23
CA PHE A 402 14.81 16.20 70.85
C PHE A 402 13.64 16.17 71.85
N ILE A 403 12.57 15.39 71.54
CA ILE A 403 11.39 15.26 72.38
C ILE A 403 11.59 14.23 73.52
N ASP A 404 12.13 13.02 73.21
CA ASP A 404 12.34 11.96 74.13
C ASP A 404 13.33 12.34 75.22
N GLU A 405 14.48 12.96 74.87
CA GLU A 405 15.50 13.44 75.72
C GLU A 405 15.10 14.77 76.41
N ARG A 406 13.93 15.31 76.10
CA ARG A 406 13.35 16.55 76.61
C ARG A 406 14.31 17.75 76.51
N ILE A 407 15.13 17.82 75.46
CA ILE A 407 16.14 18.88 75.24
C ILE A 407 15.47 20.29 75.30
N TYR A 408 14.23 20.40 74.85
CA TYR A 408 13.43 21.62 74.89
C TYR A 408 13.11 22.08 76.34
N LYS A 409 13.35 21.24 77.40
CA LYS A 409 13.15 21.56 78.81
C LYS A 409 14.46 21.78 79.56
N ASP A 410 15.58 21.68 78.90
CA ASP A 410 16.87 21.94 79.55
C ASP A 410 17.01 23.39 79.93
N LYS A 411 17.46 23.68 81.14
CA LYS A 411 17.64 25.07 81.65
C LYS A 411 18.60 25.91 80.81
N ALA A 412 19.59 25.27 80.16
CA ALA A 412 20.53 25.89 79.24
C ALA A 412 19.86 26.28 77.87
N TYR A 413 18.87 25.55 77.45
CA TYR A 413 18.03 25.86 76.30
C TYR A 413 17.04 26.94 76.61
N GLU A 414 16.27 26.81 77.70
CA GLU A 414 15.26 27.79 78.08
C GLU A 414 15.88 29.21 78.43
N ASN A 415 17.06 29.31 78.96
CA ASN A 415 17.74 30.55 79.29
C ASN A 415 18.81 30.95 78.24
N ALA A 416 18.77 30.46 77.03
CA ALA A 416 19.73 30.76 75.96
C ALA A 416 19.65 32.28 75.65
N ALA A 417 20.78 32.97 75.63
CA ALA A 417 20.83 34.44 75.44
C ALA A 417 20.51 34.80 73.96
N ASN A 418 20.73 33.90 73.00
CA ASN A 418 20.41 34.05 71.60
C ASN A 418 20.24 32.65 70.95
N ILE A 419 19.79 32.66 69.65
CA ILE A 419 19.53 31.46 68.91
C ILE A 419 20.79 30.55 68.71
N ASP A 420 21.96 31.16 68.53
CA ASP A 420 23.24 30.39 68.31
C ASP A 420 23.64 29.62 69.56
N VAL A 421 23.43 30.18 70.79
CA VAL A 421 23.68 29.48 72.06
C VAL A 421 22.70 28.27 72.17
N ALA A 422 21.44 28.49 71.86
CA ALA A 422 20.45 27.42 71.86
C ALA A 422 20.79 26.28 70.86
N LEU A 423 21.24 26.65 69.64
CA LEU A 423 21.66 25.65 68.61
C LEU A 423 22.90 24.88 69.11
N THR A 424 23.90 25.55 69.66
CA THR A 424 25.11 24.91 70.21
C THR A 424 24.74 23.94 71.35
N HIS A 425 23.80 24.29 72.23
CA HIS A 425 23.31 23.41 73.28
C HIS A 425 22.61 22.18 72.70
N ILE A 426 21.69 22.37 71.72
CA ILE A 426 21.02 21.21 71.02
C ILE A 426 22.05 20.31 70.40
N ASP A 427 23.02 20.90 69.69
CA ASP A 427 24.05 20.07 68.94
C ASP A 427 24.89 19.23 69.94
N SER A 428 25.28 19.83 71.08
CA SER A 428 26.02 19.13 72.13
C SER A 428 25.21 18.01 72.82
N ARG A 429 23.87 18.20 72.93
CA ARG A 429 22.97 17.14 73.40
C ARG A 429 22.73 16.00 72.45
N LEU A 430 22.85 16.31 71.18
CA LEU A 430 22.74 15.32 70.09
C LEU A 430 24.01 14.50 69.87
N GLU A 431 25.17 14.93 70.45
CA GLU A 431 26.50 14.30 70.29
C GLU A 431 26.48 12.77 70.50
N PRO A 432 25.84 12.21 71.54
CA PRO A 432 25.79 10.77 71.75
C PRO A 432 25.05 9.99 70.66
N PHE A 433 24.18 10.63 69.88
CA PHE A 433 23.33 10.02 68.89
C PHE A 433 23.83 10.25 67.46
N LYS A 434 24.87 11.10 67.25
CA LYS A 434 25.38 11.47 65.94
C LYS A 434 25.88 10.28 65.12
N ALA A 435 26.35 9.21 65.77
CA ALA A 435 26.79 7.99 65.12
C ALA A 435 25.64 7.22 64.39
N ASP A 436 24.39 7.39 64.81
CA ASP A 436 23.24 6.70 64.30
C ASP A 436 22.57 7.51 63.17
N PHE A 437 23.04 8.70 62.85
CA PHE A 437 22.45 9.55 61.85
C PHE A 437 22.99 9.23 60.46
N VAL A 438 22.17 9.41 59.45
CA VAL A 438 22.47 9.13 58.02
C VAL A 438 23.50 10.10 57.45
N ARG A 439 23.59 11.33 58.01
CA ARG A 439 24.54 12.36 57.64
C ARG A 439 24.85 13.24 58.87
N GLU A 440 25.86 14.07 58.71
CA GLU A 440 26.17 15.09 59.76
C GLU A 440 25.01 16.05 59.95
N VAL A 441 24.81 16.47 61.20
CA VAL A 441 23.78 17.47 61.56
C VAL A 441 24.26 18.82 61.08
N VAL A 442 23.47 19.48 60.26
CA VAL A 442 23.74 20.87 59.82
C VAL A 442 22.93 21.88 60.58
N ARG A 443 23.35 23.16 60.51
CA ARG A 443 22.67 24.28 61.20
C ARG A 443 21.18 24.36 60.87
N GLU A 444 20.81 24.10 59.63
CA GLU A 444 19.44 24.11 59.17
C GLU A 444 18.57 23.05 59.88
N ASP A 445 19.10 21.88 60.18
CA ASP A 445 18.40 20.83 60.92
C ASP A 445 18.07 21.28 62.35
N LEU A 446 19.07 21.92 63.01
CA LEU A 446 18.91 22.46 64.36
C LEU A 446 17.87 23.61 64.41
N LEU A 447 17.88 24.50 63.40
CA LEU A 447 16.88 25.56 63.25
C LEU A 447 15.45 24.95 63.03
N ARG A 448 15.30 23.91 62.29
CA ARG A 448 14.00 23.20 62.10
C ARG A 448 13.48 22.58 63.40
N LEU A 449 14.38 22.16 64.32
CA LEU A 449 13.98 21.70 65.65
C LEU A 449 13.40 22.83 66.50
N LEU A 450 13.92 24.04 66.36
CA LEU A 450 13.37 25.23 67.08
C LEU A 450 11.98 25.59 66.58
N GLU A 451 11.63 25.29 65.36
CA GLU A 451 10.33 25.58 64.77
C GLU A 451 9.22 24.59 65.17
N ILE A 452 9.58 23.53 65.94
CA ILE A 452 8.61 22.54 66.43
C ILE A 452 7.63 23.18 67.40
N LYS A 453 6.37 23.26 67.04
CA LYS A 453 5.29 23.82 67.83
C LYS A 453 5.02 22.99 69.09
N MET A 454 4.81 23.63 70.25
CA MET A 454 4.47 22.92 71.51
C MET A 454 3.27 21.98 71.39
N ALA A 455 2.28 22.29 70.55
CA ALA A 455 1.17 21.39 70.26
C ALA A 455 1.59 20.07 69.64
N ARG A 456 2.73 20.01 68.87
CA ARG A 456 3.31 18.78 68.26
C ARG A 456 4.03 18.02 69.36
N ILE A 457 4.75 18.66 70.24
CA ILE A 457 5.43 18.04 71.39
C ILE A 457 4.41 17.39 72.33
N LEU A 458 3.31 18.05 72.63
CA LEU A 458 2.27 17.53 73.55
C LEU A 458 1.50 16.36 72.93
N LYS A 459 1.43 16.25 71.58
CA LYS A 459 0.80 15.16 70.82
C LYS A 459 1.76 14.08 70.40
N PHE A 460 3.04 14.22 70.77
CA PHE A 460 4.07 13.25 70.34
C PHE A 460 3.80 11.87 70.93
N ASN A 461 3.85 10.90 70.07
CA ASN A 461 3.74 9.48 70.45
C ASN A 461 4.93 8.72 69.91
N LYS A 462 5.78 8.29 70.79
CA LYS A 462 7.04 7.56 70.52
C LYS A 462 6.77 6.36 69.61
N ALA A 463 5.76 5.54 69.93
CA ALA A 463 5.46 4.34 69.15
C ALA A 463 5.13 4.66 67.69
N LYS A 464 4.42 5.78 67.42
CA LYS A 464 4.11 6.25 66.06
C LYS A 464 5.35 6.82 65.35
N ALA A 465 6.26 7.45 66.04
CA ALA A 465 7.52 7.93 65.48
C ALA A 465 8.43 6.74 65.10
N ASP A 466 8.52 5.73 65.97
CA ASP A 466 9.25 4.50 65.69
C ASP A 466 8.64 3.74 64.52
N GLU A 467 7.32 3.66 64.41
CA GLU A 467 6.61 3.06 63.30
C GLU A 467 6.88 3.80 61.97
N LEU A 468 6.88 5.15 62.00
CA LEU A 468 7.22 5.98 60.84
C LEU A 468 8.67 5.71 60.37
N ILE A 469 9.62 5.72 61.32
CA ILE A 469 11.03 5.45 60.99
C ILE A 469 11.20 4.03 60.43
N ALA A 470 10.52 3.02 61.00
CA ALA A 470 10.56 1.66 60.51
C ALA A 470 9.99 1.55 59.06
N ARG A 471 8.88 2.26 58.78
CA ARG A 471 8.31 2.32 57.44
C ARG A 471 9.26 2.99 56.45
N ILE A 472 9.88 4.10 56.79
CA ILE A 472 10.87 4.77 55.96
C ILE A 472 12.07 3.84 55.67
N LYS A 473 12.56 3.13 56.68
CA LYS A 473 13.65 2.17 56.48
C LYS A 473 13.29 1.01 55.59
N ALA A 474 12.05 0.50 55.65
CA ALA A 474 11.55 -0.52 54.75
C ALA A 474 11.45 -0.03 53.30
N GLU A 475 10.95 1.21 53.10
CA GLU A 475 10.87 1.85 51.78
C GLU A 475 12.28 2.12 51.23
N LEU A 476 13.23 2.56 52.03
CA LEU A 476 14.63 2.72 51.61
C LEU A 476 15.25 1.40 51.16
N ALA A 477 15.05 0.33 51.91
CA ALA A 477 15.57 -0.99 51.53
C ALA A 477 14.98 -1.47 50.21
N GLN A 478 13.71 -1.21 49.96
CA GLN A 478 13.07 -1.49 48.69
C GLN A 478 13.69 -0.69 47.53
N ILE A 479 13.90 0.63 47.74
CA ILE A 479 14.52 1.50 46.74
C ILE A 479 15.96 1.07 46.41
N GLU A 480 16.73 0.66 47.44
CA GLU A 480 18.10 0.14 47.22
C GLU A 480 18.09 -1.15 46.42
N HIS A 481 17.14 -2.04 46.72
CA HIS A 481 16.92 -3.24 45.93
C HIS A 481 16.57 -2.88 44.44
N ASP A 482 15.64 -1.95 44.23
CA ASP A 482 15.18 -1.50 42.91
C ASP A 482 16.31 -0.83 42.12
N LEU A 483 17.16 -0.03 42.80
CA LEU A 483 18.35 0.59 42.18
C LEU A 483 19.39 -0.46 41.75
N ALA A 484 19.51 -1.59 42.50
CA ALA A 484 20.39 -2.70 42.13
C ALA A 484 19.84 -3.53 40.96
N HIS A 485 18.48 -3.54 40.73
CA HIS A 485 17.78 -4.35 39.75
C HIS A 485 17.00 -3.48 38.72
N LEU A 486 17.61 -2.37 38.29
CA LEU A 486 16.95 -1.38 37.40
C LEU A 486 16.38 -1.95 36.12
N THR A 487 16.95 -3.00 35.56
CA THR A 487 16.43 -3.65 34.35
C THR A 487 15.09 -4.31 34.63
N GLU A 488 14.97 -4.99 35.78
CA GLU A 488 13.70 -5.63 36.17
C GLU A 488 12.63 -4.58 36.49
N VAL A 489 12.97 -3.49 37.18
CA VAL A 489 12.08 -2.35 37.44
C VAL A 489 11.58 -1.73 36.12
N THR A 490 12.46 -1.61 35.12
CA THR A 490 12.07 -1.06 33.81
C THR A 490 11.15 -2.02 33.03
N ILE A 491 11.38 -3.34 33.12
CA ILE A 491 10.49 -4.34 32.56
C ILE A 491 9.11 -4.28 33.23
N GLU A 492 9.07 -4.19 34.56
CA GLU A 492 7.82 -4.06 35.32
C GLU A 492 7.06 -2.77 34.93
N TRP A 493 7.78 -1.67 34.74
CA TRP A 493 7.21 -0.42 34.24
C TRP A 493 6.49 -0.64 32.88
N PHE A 494 7.19 -1.18 31.88
CA PHE A 494 6.57 -1.41 30.56
C PHE A 494 5.45 -2.45 30.61
N THR A 495 5.54 -3.46 31.48
CA THR A 495 4.46 -4.42 31.71
C THR A 495 3.23 -3.74 32.31
N THR A 496 3.43 -2.87 33.29
CA THR A 496 2.34 -2.09 33.91
C THR A 496 1.64 -1.18 32.88
N ILE A 497 2.42 -0.51 32.04
CA ILE A 497 1.87 0.35 30.97
C ILE A 497 1.12 -0.50 29.93
N TYR A 498 1.65 -1.65 29.55
CA TYR A 498 0.98 -2.59 28.64
C TYR A 498 -0.36 -3.05 29.22
N ASP A 499 -0.37 -3.56 30.45
CA ASP A 499 -1.59 -4.12 31.09
C ASP A 499 -2.69 -3.07 31.26
N ARG A 500 -2.32 -1.80 31.47
CA ARG A 500 -3.31 -0.73 31.67
C ARG A 500 -3.91 -0.19 30.39
N TYR A 501 -3.12 -0.10 29.30
CA TYR A 501 -3.49 0.70 28.14
C TYR A 501 -3.47 -0.04 26.81
N ALA A 502 -2.79 -1.18 26.67
CA ALA A 502 -2.65 -1.84 25.37
C ALA A 502 -3.97 -2.38 24.81
N ALA A 503 -4.92 -2.76 25.67
CA ALA A 503 -6.23 -3.26 25.25
C ALA A 503 -7.06 -2.20 24.49
N GLU A 504 -6.81 -0.91 24.74
CA GLU A 504 -7.49 0.20 24.06
C GLU A 504 -6.88 0.50 22.68
N HIS A 505 -5.70 -0.06 22.38
CA HIS A 505 -4.92 0.20 21.17
C HIS A 505 -4.54 -1.09 20.42
N PRO A 506 -5.52 -1.90 19.96
CA PRO A 506 -5.22 -3.09 19.16
C PRO A 506 -4.61 -2.71 17.80
N ARG A 507 -3.81 -3.62 17.23
CA ARG A 507 -3.32 -3.44 15.85
C ARG A 507 -4.49 -3.38 14.87
N ARG A 508 -4.48 -2.41 14.00
CA ARG A 508 -5.51 -2.20 12.96
C ARG A 508 -5.05 -2.57 11.57
N THR A 509 -3.77 -2.35 11.26
CA THR A 509 -3.22 -2.58 9.92
C THR A 509 -2.74 -4.02 9.78
N GLU A 510 -3.22 -4.74 8.79
CA GLU A 510 -2.83 -6.12 8.50
C GLU A 510 -1.56 -6.14 7.63
N ILE A 511 -0.54 -6.92 8.05
CA ILE A 511 0.71 -7.07 7.29
C ILE A 511 0.53 -8.16 6.24
N ARG A 512 0.74 -7.81 4.97
CA ARG A 512 0.65 -8.71 3.81
C ARG A 512 1.72 -8.38 2.77
N SER A 513 2.22 -9.39 2.05
CA SER A 513 2.96 -9.15 0.81
C SER A 513 1.98 -8.87 -0.33
N PHE A 514 2.32 -7.92 -1.21
CA PHE A 514 1.45 -7.57 -2.34
C PHE A 514 2.03 -8.10 -3.65
N ASP A 515 1.18 -8.75 -4.43
CA ASP A 515 1.50 -9.10 -5.81
C ASP A 515 1.68 -7.83 -6.66
N THR A 516 2.62 -7.91 -7.60
CA THR A 516 2.87 -6.80 -8.51
C THR A 516 1.79 -6.76 -9.59
N ILE A 517 0.95 -5.73 -9.53
CA ILE A 517 -0.10 -5.49 -10.54
C ILE A 517 0.53 -4.80 -11.75
N GLU A 518 0.51 -5.47 -12.90
CA GLU A 518 0.92 -4.86 -14.17
C GLU A 518 -0.22 -3.99 -14.72
N ALA A 519 -0.07 -2.68 -14.65
CA ALA A 519 -1.08 -1.71 -15.09
C ALA A 519 -1.59 -1.96 -16.52
N ALA A 520 -0.71 -2.43 -17.42
CA ALA A 520 -1.08 -2.74 -18.80
C ALA A 520 -2.07 -3.91 -18.96
N LYS A 521 -2.06 -4.87 -18.01
CA LYS A 521 -2.99 -6.03 -18.04
C LYS A 521 -4.38 -5.69 -17.49
N VAL A 522 -4.45 -4.64 -16.70
CA VAL A 522 -5.65 -4.28 -15.92
C VAL A 522 -6.49 -3.22 -16.62
N VAL A 523 -5.87 -2.37 -17.45
CA VAL A 523 -6.57 -1.32 -18.20
C VAL A 523 -7.48 -1.93 -19.25
N GLU A 524 -8.71 -1.44 -19.30
CA GLU A 524 -9.65 -1.81 -20.35
C GLU A 524 -9.41 -1.03 -21.64
N ALA A 525 -9.52 -1.72 -22.79
CA ALA A 525 -9.42 -1.11 -24.11
C ALA A 525 -10.69 -0.29 -24.44
N ASN A 526 -10.75 0.95 -23.95
CA ASN A 526 -11.92 1.82 -24.07
C ASN A 526 -11.93 2.66 -25.34
N GLU A 527 -10.79 2.77 -26.01
CA GLU A 527 -10.61 3.60 -27.18
C GLU A 527 -10.43 2.74 -28.45
N LYS A 528 -10.63 3.34 -29.59
CA LYS A 528 -10.44 2.68 -30.90
C LYS A 528 -9.28 3.32 -31.60
N LEU A 529 -8.29 2.52 -31.96
CA LEU A 529 -7.15 2.94 -32.76
C LEU A 529 -7.51 2.94 -34.25
N TYR A 530 -7.21 4.03 -34.94
CA TYR A 530 -7.39 4.19 -36.38
C TYR A 530 -6.06 4.57 -37.04
N VAL A 531 -5.93 4.24 -38.34
CA VAL A 531 -4.77 4.61 -39.15
C VAL A 531 -5.19 5.16 -40.51
N ASN A 532 -4.59 6.27 -40.89
CA ASN A 532 -4.63 6.79 -42.25
C ASN A 532 -3.28 6.47 -42.94
N ARG A 533 -3.23 5.35 -43.65
CA ARG A 533 -2.01 4.93 -44.35
C ARG A 533 -1.63 5.89 -45.47
N ALA A 534 -2.61 6.52 -46.13
CA ALA A 534 -2.37 7.47 -47.21
C ALA A 534 -1.69 8.75 -46.71
N ASP A 535 -2.11 9.31 -45.55
CA ASP A 535 -1.54 10.52 -44.98
C ASP A 535 -0.45 10.26 -43.95
N GLY A 536 -0.32 9.03 -43.49
CA GLY A 536 0.68 8.60 -42.51
C GLY A 536 0.38 9.08 -41.09
N PHE A 537 -0.89 9.09 -40.70
CA PHE A 537 -1.33 9.39 -39.34
C PHE A 537 -1.95 8.16 -38.67
N MET A 538 -1.81 8.06 -37.37
CA MET A 538 -2.57 7.15 -36.52
C MET A 538 -3.13 7.91 -35.31
N GLY A 539 -4.16 7.35 -34.69
CA GLY A 539 -4.69 7.92 -33.44
C GLY A 539 -6.16 7.57 -33.18
N THR A 540 -6.64 7.95 -32.00
CA THR A 540 -7.99 7.63 -31.54
C THR A 540 -9.05 8.62 -32.12
N SER A 541 -8.63 9.80 -32.54
CA SER A 541 -9.52 10.81 -33.11
C SER A 541 -9.86 10.62 -34.60
N LEU A 542 -9.20 9.68 -35.29
CA LEU A 542 -9.31 9.46 -36.74
C LEU A 542 -10.48 8.53 -37.12
N LYS A 543 -11.68 8.81 -36.61
CA LYS A 543 -12.87 7.94 -36.70
C LYS A 543 -13.38 7.64 -38.14
N LYS A 544 -12.87 8.34 -39.16
CA LYS A 544 -13.25 8.17 -40.59
C LYS A 544 -12.25 7.29 -41.37
N ASP A 545 -11.12 6.94 -40.74
CA ASP A 545 -10.02 6.17 -41.33
C ASP A 545 -10.14 4.66 -40.99
N GLU A 546 -9.16 3.88 -41.41
CA GLU A 546 -9.10 2.42 -41.18
C GLU A 546 -9.03 2.11 -39.67
N PHE A 547 -10.02 1.34 -39.17
CA PHE A 547 -9.99 0.81 -37.81
C PHE A 547 -8.91 -0.27 -37.69
N VAL A 548 -8.06 -0.16 -36.66
CA VAL A 548 -7.00 -1.12 -36.39
C VAL A 548 -7.43 -2.11 -35.30
N GLU A 549 -7.63 -1.62 -34.08
CA GLU A 549 -7.93 -2.44 -32.90
C GLU A 549 -8.47 -1.56 -31.77
N ASN A 550 -9.12 -2.18 -30.75
CA ASN A 550 -9.44 -1.48 -29.51
C ASN A 550 -8.17 -1.34 -28.65
N CYS A 551 -7.99 -0.19 -28.03
CA CYS A 551 -6.81 0.12 -27.24
C CYS A 551 -7.15 0.96 -26.01
N SER A 552 -6.20 1.14 -25.14
CA SER A 552 -6.23 2.12 -24.05
C SER A 552 -5.27 3.28 -24.31
N ASN A 553 -5.40 4.36 -23.57
CA ASN A 553 -4.52 5.54 -23.69
C ASN A 553 -3.09 5.31 -23.17
N ILE A 554 -2.83 4.16 -22.54
CA ILE A 554 -1.50 3.78 -22.05
C ILE A 554 -0.84 2.69 -22.90
N ASP A 555 -1.55 2.16 -23.91
CA ASP A 555 -1.02 1.13 -24.79
C ASP A 555 0.03 1.69 -25.73
N ASP A 556 0.86 0.79 -26.20
CA ASP A 556 1.86 1.03 -27.22
C ASP A 556 1.37 0.47 -28.57
N VAL A 557 1.81 1.08 -29.66
CA VAL A 557 1.49 0.66 -31.04
C VAL A 557 2.75 0.31 -31.77
N ILE A 558 2.83 -0.89 -32.32
CA ILE A 558 3.92 -1.34 -33.19
C ILE A 558 3.57 -1.08 -34.66
N ILE A 559 4.52 -0.53 -35.41
CA ILE A 559 4.33 -0.14 -36.80
C ILE A 559 5.50 -0.70 -37.63
N PHE A 560 5.19 -1.52 -38.63
CA PHE A 560 6.16 -2.06 -39.57
C PHE A 560 6.04 -1.37 -40.92
N TYR A 561 7.19 -1.04 -41.52
CA TYR A 561 7.28 -0.33 -42.77
C TYR A 561 7.83 -1.22 -43.88
N ARG A 562 7.47 -0.87 -45.12
CA ARG A 562 7.91 -1.61 -46.35
C ARG A 562 9.43 -1.65 -46.53
N ASP A 563 10.14 -0.66 -46.05
CA ASP A 563 11.61 -0.56 -46.14
C ASP A 563 12.35 -1.49 -45.14
N GLY A 564 11.57 -2.26 -44.34
CA GLY A 564 12.11 -3.21 -43.38
C GLY A 564 12.37 -2.65 -42.02
N THR A 565 12.02 -1.39 -41.75
CA THR A 565 12.09 -0.81 -40.42
C THR A 565 10.79 -1.00 -39.64
N TYR A 566 10.87 -0.90 -38.31
CA TYR A 566 9.71 -0.81 -37.44
C TYR A 566 10.02 0.04 -36.22
N LYS A 567 8.98 0.61 -35.64
CA LYS A 567 9.06 1.35 -34.38
C LYS A 567 7.85 1.07 -33.49
N VAL A 568 7.98 1.35 -32.20
CA VAL A 568 6.86 1.33 -31.26
C VAL A 568 6.72 2.70 -30.63
N THR A 569 5.49 3.20 -30.62
CA THR A 569 5.14 4.50 -30.06
C THR A 569 3.86 4.41 -29.25
N ARG A 570 3.58 5.37 -28.37
CA ARG A 570 2.38 5.36 -27.54
C ARG A 570 1.14 5.72 -28.34
N VAL A 571 -0.02 5.21 -27.90
CA VAL A 571 -1.32 5.65 -28.36
C VAL A 571 -1.47 7.15 -28.08
N ALA A 572 -1.97 7.89 -29.06
CA ALA A 572 -2.26 9.33 -28.94
C ALA A 572 -3.52 9.67 -29.75
N GLU A 573 -4.10 10.84 -29.51
CA GLU A 573 -5.26 11.30 -30.27
C GLU A 573 -4.98 11.38 -31.78
N LYS A 574 -3.81 11.89 -32.15
CA LYS A 574 -3.32 11.96 -33.53
C LYS A 574 -1.80 12.13 -33.53
N VAL A 575 -1.09 11.20 -34.18
CA VAL A 575 0.36 11.25 -34.32
C VAL A 575 0.77 10.90 -35.75
N TYR A 576 1.80 11.58 -36.23
CA TYR A 576 2.37 11.34 -37.57
C TYR A 576 3.37 10.17 -37.53
N ILE A 577 3.11 9.15 -38.32
CA ILE A 577 3.89 7.93 -38.37
C ILE A 577 4.43 7.64 -39.80
N GLY A 578 4.13 8.49 -40.79
CA GLY A 578 4.46 8.29 -42.21
C GLY A 578 5.91 8.55 -42.58
N GLU A 579 6.85 8.50 -41.61
CA GLU A 579 8.25 8.80 -41.84
C GLU A 579 9.18 7.84 -41.07
N THR A 580 10.27 7.41 -41.74
CA THR A 580 11.39 6.65 -41.19
C THR A 580 12.69 7.36 -41.55
N GLU A 581 13.79 7.08 -40.84
CA GLU A 581 15.11 7.67 -41.19
C GLU A 581 15.49 7.39 -42.65
N ARG A 582 15.15 6.18 -43.15
CA ARG A 582 15.38 5.79 -44.55
C ARG A 582 14.50 6.58 -45.52
N SER A 583 13.22 6.71 -45.19
CA SER A 583 12.29 7.47 -46.02
C SER A 583 12.63 8.94 -46.10
N LYS A 584 13.14 9.53 -45.02
CA LYS A 584 13.71 10.90 -44.98
C LYS A 584 14.87 11.05 -45.95
N ALA A 585 15.82 10.12 -45.90
CA ALA A 585 16.99 10.13 -46.81
C ALA A 585 16.57 10.03 -48.27
N GLU A 586 15.54 9.23 -48.60
CA GLU A 586 15.01 9.08 -49.94
C GLU A 586 14.01 10.17 -50.36
N LYS A 587 13.65 11.09 -49.46
CA LYS A 587 12.61 12.11 -49.67
C LYS A 587 11.25 11.51 -50.09
N LYS A 588 10.90 10.34 -49.55
CA LYS A 588 9.67 9.63 -49.80
C LYS A 588 8.91 9.35 -48.55
N LYS A 589 7.58 9.19 -48.63
CA LYS A 589 6.76 8.75 -47.54
C LYS A 589 7.01 7.28 -47.20
N ALA A 590 7.06 6.92 -45.94
CA ALA A 590 7.18 5.54 -45.49
C ALA A 590 5.87 4.79 -45.68
N GLU A 591 5.91 3.65 -46.37
CA GLU A 591 4.77 2.79 -46.62
C GLU A 591 4.54 1.84 -45.42
N ILE A 592 3.40 1.96 -44.73
CA ILE A 592 3.04 1.15 -43.55
C ILE A 592 2.54 -0.22 -44.05
N VAL A 593 3.24 -1.30 -43.63
CA VAL A 593 2.86 -2.67 -43.95
C VAL A 593 1.91 -3.24 -42.92
N HIS A 594 2.22 -3.02 -41.60
CA HIS A 594 1.44 -3.55 -40.51
C HIS A 594 1.43 -2.55 -39.35
N ILE A 595 0.31 -2.48 -38.66
CA ILE A 595 0.11 -1.69 -37.44
C ILE A 595 -0.82 -2.45 -36.50
N ALA A 596 -0.45 -2.55 -35.21
CA ALA A 596 -1.25 -3.21 -34.19
C ALA A 596 -0.91 -2.66 -32.81
N VAL A 597 -1.75 -2.92 -31.81
CA VAL A 597 -1.44 -2.67 -30.40
C VAL A 597 -0.32 -3.61 -29.97
N PHE A 598 0.73 -3.08 -29.34
CA PHE A 598 1.91 -3.81 -28.91
C PHE A 598 1.80 -4.25 -27.44
N LYS A 599 1.90 -5.54 -27.20
CA LYS A 599 1.96 -6.12 -25.85
C LYS A 599 3.40 -6.40 -25.46
N LYS A 600 3.90 -5.72 -24.48
CA LYS A 600 5.27 -5.92 -23.95
C LYS A 600 5.40 -7.34 -23.37
N ASN A 601 6.56 -7.98 -23.62
CA ASN A 601 6.84 -9.37 -23.22
C ASN A 601 5.97 -10.45 -23.88
N ASP A 602 5.15 -10.11 -24.89
CA ASP A 602 4.41 -11.11 -25.65
C ASP A 602 5.36 -11.98 -26.51
N GLN A 603 5.50 -13.26 -26.14
CA GLN A 603 6.29 -14.25 -26.86
C GLN A 603 5.45 -15.06 -27.87
N ARG A 604 4.13 -14.97 -27.79
CA ARG A 604 3.22 -15.75 -28.64
C ARG A 604 2.96 -15.13 -30.01
N THR A 605 3.00 -13.79 -30.09
CA THR A 605 2.87 -13.10 -31.38
C THR A 605 4.14 -13.30 -32.21
N VAL A 606 4.05 -14.05 -33.24
CA VAL A 606 5.14 -14.35 -34.20
C VAL A 606 4.89 -13.64 -35.52
N TYR A 607 5.88 -12.90 -35.97
CA TYR A 607 5.86 -12.22 -37.26
C TYR A 607 6.52 -13.09 -38.33
N ASN A 608 5.79 -13.41 -39.38
CA ASN A 608 6.29 -14.13 -40.55
C ASN A 608 6.61 -13.14 -41.66
N VAL A 609 7.85 -13.15 -42.16
CA VAL A 609 8.33 -12.12 -43.09
C VAL A 609 9.10 -12.75 -44.23
N ALA A 610 8.80 -12.30 -45.47
CA ALA A 610 9.67 -12.51 -46.62
C ALA A 610 10.12 -11.16 -47.17
N TYR A 611 11.46 -10.96 -47.28
CA TYR A 611 12.04 -9.70 -47.67
C TYR A 611 13.16 -9.87 -48.69
N ARG A 612 13.44 -8.84 -49.48
CA ARG A 612 14.58 -8.73 -50.39
C ARG A 612 15.68 -7.93 -49.70
N ASP A 613 16.89 -8.44 -49.68
CA ASP A 613 18.07 -7.80 -49.06
C ASP A 613 18.80 -6.94 -50.09
N GLY A 614 18.57 -5.64 -50.05
CA GLY A 614 19.09 -4.68 -51.01
C GLY A 614 18.33 -4.66 -52.37
N LYS A 615 18.67 -3.71 -53.25
CA LYS A 615 17.97 -3.44 -54.48
C LYS A 615 18.03 -4.62 -55.46
N ASP A 616 19.16 -5.34 -55.53
CA ASP A 616 19.41 -6.45 -56.43
C ASP A 616 19.80 -7.74 -55.69
N GLY A 617 19.52 -7.82 -54.41
CA GLY A 617 19.90 -8.93 -53.53
C GLY A 617 18.90 -10.09 -53.54
N ALA A 618 19.24 -11.15 -52.82
CA ALA A 618 18.41 -12.35 -52.67
C ALA A 618 17.22 -12.13 -51.75
N TYR A 619 16.21 -13.01 -51.89
CA TYR A 619 15.04 -13.02 -50.99
C TYR A 619 15.28 -13.97 -49.84
N TYR A 620 14.88 -13.52 -48.62
CA TYR A 620 14.97 -14.27 -47.36
C TYR A 620 13.61 -14.38 -46.70
N VAL A 621 13.43 -15.47 -45.94
CA VAL A 621 12.25 -15.69 -45.06
C VAL A 621 12.69 -15.90 -43.65
N LYS A 622 11.93 -15.38 -42.69
CA LYS A 622 12.15 -15.62 -41.28
C LYS A 622 10.89 -15.49 -40.45
N ARG A 623 10.95 -16.06 -39.24
CA ARG A 623 9.99 -15.91 -38.17
C ARG A 623 10.69 -15.27 -36.98
N PHE A 624 10.04 -14.32 -36.36
CA PHE A 624 10.58 -13.64 -35.15
C PHE A 624 9.47 -13.08 -34.29
N ASN A 625 9.77 -12.86 -33.03
CA ASN A 625 8.94 -12.12 -32.09
C ASN A 625 9.62 -10.80 -31.66
N VAL A 626 8.82 -9.89 -31.06
CA VAL A 626 9.29 -8.61 -30.51
C VAL A 626 8.80 -8.54 -29.06
N THR A 627 9.69 -8.78 -28.12
CA THR A 627 9.37 -8.84 -26.68
C THR A 627 9.72 -7.56 -25.92
N SER A 628 10.75 -6.84 -26.37
CA SER A 628 11.23 -5.62 -25.72
C SER A 628 11.61 -4.56 -26.73
N ILE A 629 11.35 -3.30 -26.39
CA ILE A 629 11.62 -2.13 -27.23
C ILE A 629 11.95 -0.90 -26.37
N THR A 630 12.53 0.11 -27.03
CA THR A 630 12.58 1.49 -26.55
C THR A 630 11.62 2.31 -27.41
N HIS A 631 10.78 3.14 -26.78
CA HIS A 631 9.80 3.96 -27.50
C HIS A 631 10.48 4.89 -28.51
N ASP A 632 9.82 5.05 -29.66
CA ASP A 632 10.18 5.94 -30.76
C ASP A 632 11.54 5.65 -31.42
N ARG A 633 12.22 4.60 -30.98
CA ARG A 633 13.42 4.11 -31.62
C ARG A 633 13.08 3.23 -32.82
N GLU A 634 13.76 3.47 -33.94
CA GLU A 634 13.65 2.62 -35.13
C GLU A 634 14.54 1.38 -35.02
N TYR A 635 13.99 0.25 -35.43
CA TYR A 635 14.64 -1.05 -35.48
C TYR A 635 14.52 -1.62 -36.88
N ASP A 636 15.44 -2.50 -37.27
CA ASP A 636 15.48 -3.12 -38.59
C ASP A 636 15.10 -4.60 -38.51
N VAL A 637 14.20 -5.01 -39.39
CA VAL A 637 13.84 -6.42 -39.61
C VAL A 637 14.76 -7.05 -40.63
N THR A 638 15.34 -6.27 -41.57
CA THR A 638 16.27 -6.73 -42.60
C THR A 638 17.72 -6.69 -42.09
N GLN A 639 18.71 -6.80 -42.99
CA GLN A 639 20.12 -6.64 -42.59
C GLN A 639 20.63 -5.21 -42.69
N GLY A 640 19.76 -4.26 -42.91
CA GLY A 640 20.13 -2.85 -43.00
C GLY A 640 20.64 -2.42 -44.38
N THR A 641 20.71 -3.32 -45.34
CA THR A 641 21.19 -3.03 -46.70
C THR A 641 20.29 -1.99 -47.39
N PRO A 642 20.84 -0.90 -47.94
CA PRO A 642 20.04 0.09 -48.66
C PRO A 642 19.23 -0.51 -49.81
N GLY A 643 17.93 -0.14 -49.87
CA GLY A 643 17.02 -0.68 -50.89
C GLY A 643 16.37 -2.00 -50.52
N SER A 644 16.55 -2.51 -49.31
CA SER A 644 15.82 -3.70 -48.83
C SER A 644 14.32 -3.41 -48.75
N LYS A 645 13.49 -4.42 -49.04
CA LYS A 645 12.03 -4.32 -49.01
C LYS A 645 11.37 -5.58 -48.51
N ILE A 646 10.31 -5.40 -47.70
CA ILE A 646 9.40 -6.46 -47.31
C ILE A 646 8.42 -6.74 -48.44
N HIS A 647 8.34 -8.01 -48.87
CA HIS A 647 7.44 -8.49 -49.93
C HIS A 647 6.21 -9.23 -49.37
N TYR A 648 6.36 -9.83 -48.17
CA TYR A 648 5.29 -10.53 -47.48
C TYR A 648 5.47 -10.31 -45.98
N PHE A 649 4.36 -10.06 -45.26
CA PHE A 649 4.35 -9.84 -43.81
C PHE A 649 3.00 -10.29 -43.24
N THR A 650 3.03 -11.06 -42.17
CA THR A 650 1.87 -11.39 -41.33
C THR A 650 2.26 -11.36 -39.86
N ALA A 651 1.30 -10.98 -39.02
CA ALA A 651 1.39 -11.09 -37.57
C ALA A 651 0.48 -12.24 -37.12
N ASN A 652 1.04 -13.17 -36.37
CA ASN A 652 0.37 -14.39 -35.96
C ASN A 652 0.32 -14.47 -34.44
N PRO A 653 -0.81 -14.09 -33.79
CA PRO A 653 -0.93 -13.92 -32.33
C PRO A 653 -0.72 -15.21 -31.52
N ASN A 654 -0.83 -16.37 -32.17
CA ASN A 654 -0.62 -17.68 -31.54
C ASN A 654 0.48 -18.49 -32.25
N GLY A 655 1.40 -17.85 -32.97
CA GLY A 655 2.52 -18.49 -33.62
C GLY A 655 2.14 -19.39 -34.80
N GLU A 656 1.06 -19.09 -35.53
CA GLU A 656 0.62 -19.82 -36.71
C GLU A 656 1.70 -19.79 -37.79
N ALA A 657 1.85 -20.93 -38.50
CA ALA A 657 2.87 -21.11 -39.49
C ALA A 657 2.25 -21.35 -40.88
N GLU A 658 2.06 -20.29 -41.60
CA GLU A 658 1.40 -20.25 -42.89
C GLU A 658 2.22 -20.92 -44.00
N VAL A 659 1.53 -21.29 -45.08
CA VAL A 659 2.16 -21.68 -46.34
C VAL A 659 1.98 -20.55 -47.34
N ILE A 660 3.09 -20.08 -47.90
CA ILE A 660 3.10 -19.03 -48.92
C ILE A 660 3.40 -19.62 -50.31
N LYS A 661 2.74 -19.02 -51.32
CA LYS A 661 3.02 -19.27 -52.73
C LYS A 661 3.89 -18.15 -53.30
N VAL A 662 5.08 -18.46 -53.71
CA VAL A 662 6.05 -17.54 -54.32
C VAL A 662 5.99 -17.67 -55.84
N THR A 663 5.57 -16.62 -56.51
CA THR A 663 5.54 -16.56 -58.00
C THR A 663 6.75 -15.75 -58.45
N LEU A 664 7.56 -16.32 -59.32
CA LEU A 664 8.75 -15.72 -59.89
C LEU A 664 8.41 -14.89 -61.15
N LYS A 665 9.28 -13.93 -61.47
CA LYS A 665 9.15 -13.21 -62.74
C LYS A 665 9.45 -14.17 -63.89
N PRO A 666 8.64 -14.14 -64.98
CA PRO A 666 8.87 -15.00 -66.12
C PRO A 666 10.29 -14.81 -66.68
N ASN A 667 11.01 -15.92 -66.86
CA ASN A 667 12.33 -15.94 -67.46
C ASN A 667 12.39 -17.25 -68.34
N PRO A 668 12.84 -17.17 -69.57
CA PRO A 668 12.89 -18.33 -70.49
C PRO A 668 13.66 -19.55 -69.98
N LYS A 669 14.55 -19.34 -69.00
CA LYS A 669 15.35 -20.40 -68.37
C LYS A 669 14.68 -21.07 -67.17
N LEU A 670 13.48 -20.64 -66.77
CA LEU A 670 12.77 -21.17 -65.59
C LEU A 670 11.89 -22.34 -65.98
N ARG A 671 12.11 -23.52 -65.36
CA ARG A 671 11.24 -24.72 -65.50
C ARG A 671 9.95 -24.62 -64.68
N ARG A 672 9.97 -23.85 -63.54
CA ARG A 672 8.80 -23.62 -62.65
C ARG A 672 8.67 -22.15 -62.38
N ILE A 673 7.49 -21.58 -62.56
CA ILE A 673 7.19 -20.17 -62.37
C ILE A 673 6.79 -19.87 -60.91
N PHE A 674 6.39 -20.89 -60.17
CA PHE A 674 6.04 -20.75 -58.76
C PHE A 674 6.53 -21.93 -57.92
N PHE A 675 6.68 -21.71 -56.62
CA PHE A 675 6.92 -22.71 -55.59
C PHE A 675 6.23 -22.33 -54.30
N GLU A 676 6.10 -23.28 -53.37
CA GLU A 676 5.52 -23.09 -52.07
C GLU A 676 6.59 -23.15 -50.98
N LYS A 677 6.37 -22.40 -49.92
CA LYS A 677 7.23 -22.44 -48.73
C LYS A 677 6.37 -22.39 -47.50
N SER A 678 6.55 -23.36 -46.59
CA SER A 678 5.93 -23.36 -45.26
C SER A 678 6.78 -22.61 -44.26
N PHE A 679 6.18 -21.80 -43.42
CA PHE A 679 6.82 -21.18 -42.29
C PHE A 679 7.03 -22.15 -41.13
N SER A 680 6.34 -23.30 -41.05
CA SER A 680 6.53 -24.33 -40.03
C SER A 680 7.94 -24.93 -40.03
N GLU A 681 8.61 -24.90 -41.18
CA GLU A 681 9.99 -25.36 -41.34
C GLU A 681 11.02 -24.36 -40.77
N LEU A 682 10.59 -23.20 -40.31
CA LEU A 682 11.45 -22.11 -39.85
C LEU A 682 11.33 -21.93 -38.34
N ALA A 683 12.44 -22.05 -37.64
CA ALA A 683 12.48 -21.74 -36.21
C ALA A 683 12.26 -20.24 -35.96
N VAL A 684 11.55 -19.89 -34.88
CA VAL A 684 11.41 -18.51 -34.41
C VAL A 684 12.76 -18.05 -33.84
N LYS A 685 13.32 -16.97 -34.38
CA LYS A 685 14.63 -16.45 -34.02
C LYS A 685 14.53 -14.96 -33.63
N GLY A 686 15.59 -14.40 -33.08
CA GLY A 686 15.62 -12.98 -32.76
C GLY A 686 15.46 -12.09 -34.02
N ARG A 687 14.87 -10.88 -33.79
CA ARG A 687 14.56 -9.89 -34.86
C ARG A 687 15.71 -9.52 -35.77
N GLY A 688 16.96 -9.48 -35.26
CA GLY A 688 18.16 -9.18 -36.05
C GLY A 688 18.69 -10.32 -36.92
N SER A 689 18.11 -11.53 -36.88
CA SER A 689 18.54 -12.67 -37.71
C SER A 689 18.27 -12.40 -39.20
N ARG A 690 19.15 -12.88 -40.06
CA ARG A 690 18.99 -12.78 -41.52
C ARG A 690 17.85 -13.65 -42.05
N GLY A 691 17.56 -14.76 -41.40
CA GLY A 691 16.60 -15.74 -41.86
C GLY A 691 17.20 -16.73 -42.89
N ASN A 692 16.34 -17.55 -43.48
CA ASN A 692 16.69 -18.56 -44.45
C ASN A 692 16.54 -18.03 -45.87
N LEU A 693 17.42 -18.42 -46.76
CA LEU A 693 17.37 -18.04 -48.16
C LEU A 693 16.07 -18.61 -48.80
N LEU A 694 15.25 -17.75 -49.36
CA LEU A 694 14.06 -18.12 -50.11
C LEU A 694 14.37 -18.39 -51.58
N THR A 695 14.94 -17.40 -52.26
CA THR A 695 15.38 -17.51 -53.66
C THR A 695 16.35 -16.37 -54.02
N ARG A 696 17.21 -16.62 -54.99
CA ARG A 696 18.05 -15.61 -55.66
C ARG A 696 17.43 -15.07 -56.94
N LEU A 697 16.27 -15.63 -57.34
CA LEU A 697 15.54 -15.22 -58.58
C LEU A 697 14.57 -14.09 -58.26
N ASP A 698 14.32 -13.25 -59.24
CA ASP A 698 13.35 -12.15 -59.10
C ASP A 698 11.92 -12.68 -58.85
N VAL A 699 11.38 -12.25 -57.73
CA VAL A 699 9.98 -12.56 -57.35
C VAL A 699 9.03 -11.55 -57.95
N HIS A 700 7.95 -12.06 -58.54
CA HIS A 700 6.84 -11.23 -59.03
C HIS A 700 5.86 -10.92 -57.90
N LYS A 701 5.40 -11.95 -57.15
CA LYS A 701 4.41 -11.83 -56.09
C LYS A 701 4.57 -12.96 -55.04
N ILE A 702 4.34 -12.67 -53.78
CA ILE A 702 4.18 -13.64 -52.72
C ILE A 702 2.76 -13.51 -52.16
N THR A 703 2.03 -14.65 -52.10
CA THR A 703 0.66 -14.70 -51.60
C THR A 703 0.49 -15.82 -50.58
N LEU A 704 -0.40 -15.62 -49.62
CA LEU A 704 -0.86 -16.66 -48.71
C LEU A 704 -1.49 -17.78 -49.53
N LYS A 705 -1.16 -19.04 -49.25
CA LYS A 705 -1.80 -20.22 -49.82
C LYS A 705 -2.77 -20.86 -48.81
N SER A 706 -2.29 -21.09 -47.58
CA SER A 706 -3.11 -21.64 -46.52
C SER A 706 -2.62 -21.14 -45.17
N HIS A 707 -3.53 -20.97 -44.24
CA HIS A 707 -3.20 -20.77 -42.84
C HIS A 707 -2.66 -22.08 -42.31
N GLY A 708 -1.60 -21.98 -41.47
CA GLY A 708 -0.99 -23.14 -40.81
C GLY A 708 -1.41 -23.22 -39.34
N ALA A 709 -1.15 -24.39 -38.74
CA ALA A 709 -1.34 -24.56 -37.30
C ALA A 709 -0.31 -23.78 -36.48
N SER A 710 -0.61 -23.55 -35.20
CA SER A 710 0.33 -22.99 -34.25
C SER A 710 1.55 -23.90 -34.09
N THR A 711 2.74 -23.30 -34.02
CA THR A 711 4.00 -24.02 -33.72
C THR A 711 4.43 -23.84 -32.26
N LEU A 712 3.62 -23.18 -31.47
CA LEU A 712 3.81 -22.97 -30.04
C LEU A 712 2.95 -23.97 -29.26
N GLY A 713 3.32 -24.29 -28.03
CA GLY A 713 2.52 -25.17 -27.15
C GLY A 713 1.11 -24.63 -26.91
N GLY A 714 0.28 -25.42 -26.26
CA GLY A 714 -1.10 -25.05 -25.94
C GLY A 714 -1.23 -23.68 -25.26
N ARG A 715 -2.39 -23.08 -25.38
CA ARG A 715 -2.73 -21.81 -24.69
C ARG A 715 -3.61 -22.10 -23.50
N LYS A 716 -3.21 -21.66 -22.32
CA LYS A 716 -4.02 -21.76 -21.10
C LYS A 716 -5.25 -20.86 -21.22
N VAL A 717 -6.43 -21.39 -20.88
CA VAL A 717 -7.71 -20.72 -21.01
C VAL A 717 -8.46 -20.81 -19.67
N TRP A 718 -9.07 -19.70 -19.26
CA TRP A 718 -9.91 -19.59 -18.07
C TRP A 718 -11.30 -19.08 -18.46
N PHE A 719 -12.31 -19.41 -17.65
CA PHE A 719 -13.67 -18.91 -17.78
C PHE A 719 -14.03 -18.01 -16.61
N ASP A 720 -14.39 -16.75 -16.88
CA ASP A 720 -14.79 -15.76 -15.90
C ASP A 720 -16.32 -15.73 -15.79
N HIS A 721 -16.83 -16.20 -14.66
CA HIS A 721 -18.28 -16.25 -14.36
C HIS A 721 -18.92 -14.86 -14.18
N ASP A 722 -18.16 -13.81 -13.88
CA ASP A 722 -18.70 -12.46 -13.68
C ASP A 722 -19.09 -11.80 -15.01
N VAL A 723 -18.29 -12.05 -16.05
CA VAL A 723 -18.49 -11.47 -17.38
C VAL A 723 -18.99 -12.49 -18.42
N GLN A 724 -19.10 -13.77 -18.05
CA GLN A 724 -19.52 -14.86 -18.92
C GLN A 724 -18.67 -14.95 -20.20
N ARG A 725 -17.33 -14.92 -20.01
CA ARG A 725 -16.37 -14.95 -21.12
C ARG A 725 -15.13 -15.76 -20.79
N LEU A 726 -14.48 -16.23 -21.84
CA LEU A 726 -13.14 -16.80 -21.73
C LEU A 726 -12.09 -15.70 -21.61
N ASN A 727 -10.99 -16.02 -20.94
CA ASN A 727 -9.82 -15.15 -20.86
C ASN A 727 -8.53 -15.97 -20.82
N PHE A 728 -7.41 -15.23 -20.94
CA PHE A 728 -6.05 -15.79 -20.91
C PHE A 728 -5.23 -15.16 -19.78
N ASP A 729 -5.90 -14.47 -18.86
CA ASP A 729 -5.32 -13.62 -17.81
C ASP A 729 -5.41 -14.27 -16.42
N GLU A 730 -5.61 -15.60 -16.37
CA GLU A 730 -5.67 -16.39 -15.13
C GLU A 730 -6.83 -16.01 -14.20
N ARG A 731 -8.01 -15.64 -14.76
CA ARG A 731 -9.19 -15.22 -14.01
C ARG A 731 -10.33 -16.22 -14.15
N GLY A 732 -10.89 -16.61 -13.00
CA GLY A 732 -11.96 -17.59 -12.94
C GLY A 732 -11.48 -19.04 -13.03
N ASP A 733 -12.33 -19.92 -13.54
CA ASP A 733 -12.06 -21.36 -13.60
C ASP A 733 -11.10 -21.73 -14.73
N TYR A 734 -10.05 -22.47 -14.39
CA TYR A 734 -9.09 -22.99 -15.38
C TYR A 734 -9.68 -24.13 -16.20
N LEU A 735 -9.78 -23.95 -17.51
CA LEU A 735 -10.34 -24.93 -18.43
C LEU A 735 -9.29 -25.86 -19.07
N GLY A 736 -8.00 -25.56 -18.91
CA GLY A 736 -6.91 -26.36 -19.49
C GLY A 736 -6.10 -25.64 -20.55
N GLU A 737 -5.20 -26.40 -21.21
CA GLU A 737 -4.42 -25.91 -22.35
C GLU A 737 -5.13 -26.26 -23.66
N PHE A 738 -5.31 -25.23 -24.50
CA PHE A 738 -6.00 -25.34 -25.79
C PHE A 738 -5.04 -25.20 -26.98
N HIS A 739 -5.12 -26.11 -27.94
CA HIS A 739 -4.46 -26.00 -29.22
C HIS A 739 -5.42 -25.42 -30.27
N SER A 740 -4.93 -25.17 -31.48
CA SER A 740 -5.70 -24.47 -32.52
C SER A 740 -7.04 -25.09 -32.85
N ASP A 741 -7.15 -26.42 -32.74
CA ASP A 741 -8.32 -27.21 -33.13
C ASP A 741 -9.24 -27.58 -31.96
N ASP A 742 -8.84 -27.22 -30.72
CA ASP A 742 -9.61 -27.49 -29.51
C ASP A 742 -10.84 -26.59 -29.47
N MET A 743 -11.91 -27.09 -28.88
CA MET A 743 -13.17 -26.43 -28.74
C MET A 743 -13.58 -26.37 -27.25
N VAL A 744 -14.49 -25.49 -26.92
CA VAL A 744 -15.13 -25.36 -25.62
C VAL A 744 -16.51 -26.01 -25.68
N LEU A 745 -16.81 -26.90 -24.76
CA LEU A 745 -18.13 -27.46 -24.55
C LEU A 745 -18.91 -26.56 -23.58
N VAL A 746 -20.16 -26.27 -23.97
CA VAL A 746 -21.11 -25.53 -23.12
C VAL A 746 -22.33 -26.41 -22.93
N VAL A 747 -22.75 -26.57 -21.67
CA VAL A 747 -23.95 -27.36 -21.31
C VAL A 747 -24.86 -26.49 -20.45
N LEU A 748 -26.16 -26.47 -20.79
CA LEU A 748 -27.18 -25.71 -20.11
C LEU A 748 -28.06 -26.63 -19.24
N ASP A 749 -28.73 -26.05 -18.24
CA ASP A 749 -29.61 -26.76 -17.30
C ASP A 749 -30.90 -27.29 -17.93
N ASN A 750 -31.31 -26.74 -19.08
CA ASN A 750 -32.40 -27.23 -19.90
C ASN A 750 -32.04 -28.47 -20.75
N GLY A 751 -30.80 -28.96 -20.62
CA GLY A 751 -30.25 -30.10 -21.39
C GLY A 751 -29.67 -29.74 -22.74
N ASP A 752 -29.70 -28.50 -23.16
CA ASP A 752 -29.04 -28.04 -24.36
C ASP A 752 -27.52 -28.03 -24.23
N PHE A 753 -26.82 -28.34 -25.30
CA PHE A 753 -25.39 -28.20 -25.38
C PHE A 753 -24.92 -27.78 -26.77
N TYR A 754 -23.76 -27.11 -26.80
CA TYR A 754 -23.08 -26.71 -28.03
C TYR A 754 -21.57 -26.59 -27.83
N THR A 755 -20.84 -26.50 -28.94
CA THR A 755 -19.38 -26.30 -28.91
C THR A 755 -18.99 -25.03 -29.65
N THR A 756 -18.02 -24.27 -29.08
CA THR A 756 -17.47 -23.05 -29.66
C THR A 756 -15.96 -23.12 -29.77
N ASN A 757 -15.36 -22.19 -30.51
CA ASN A 757 -13.94 -21.94 -30.45
C ASN A 757 -13.63 -21.21 -29.09
N PHE A 758 -12.34 -21.15 -28.69
CA PHE A 758 -11.92 -20.47 -27.47
C PHE A 758 -11.56 -19.00 -27.69
N ASP A 759 -12.37 -18.28 -28.49
CA ASP A 759 -12.20 -16.82 -28.65
C ASP A 759 -12.69 -16.07 -27.42
N PRO A 760 -11.87 -15.19 -26.80
CA PRO A 760 -12.26 -14.39 -25.64
C PRO A 760 -13.44 -13.44 -25.91
N ASN A 761 -13.75 -13.17 -27.18
CA ASN A 761 -14.91 -12.35 -27.55
C ASN A 761 -16.25 -13.09 -27.49
N ASN A 762 -16.22 -14.42 -27.41
CA ASN A 762 -17.45 -15.21 -27.24
C ASN A 762 -18.11 -14.85 -25.91
N HIS A 763 -19.42 -14.67 -25.94
CA HIS A 763 -20.25 -14.44 -24.78
C HIS A 763 -21.16 -15.66 -24.57
N TYR A 764 -21.19 -16.12 -23.33
CA TYR A 764 -21.98 -17.28 -22.93
C TYR A 764 -23.21 -16.87 -22.13
N GLU A 765 -24.15 -17.78 -21.92
CA GLU A 765 -25.40 -17.50 -21.22
C GLU A 765 -25.14 -17.14 -19.75
N SER A 766 -25.82 -16.11 -19.24
CA SER A 766 -25.71 -15.68 -17.84
C SER A 766 -26.63 -16.47 -16.89
N THR A 767 -27.60 -17.20 -17.42
CA THR A 767 -28.57 -17.99 -16.65
C THR A 767 -28.70 -19.38 -17.26
N GLY A 768 -28.83 -20.40 -16.43
CA GLY A 768 -28.96 -21.78 -16.89
C GLY A 768 -27.65 -22.45 -17.34
N LEU A 769 -26.52 -21.80 -17.16
CA LEU A 769 -25.21 -22.37 -17.51
C LEU A 769 -24.83 -23.45 -16.48
N LEU A 770 -24.71 -24.70 -16.93
CA LEU A 770 -24.38 -25.84 -16.08
C LEU A 770 -22.89 -26.17 -16.10
N ARG A 771 -22.26 -26.19 -17.29
CA ARG A 771 -20.83 -26.51 -17.48
C ARG A 771 -20.23 -25.72 -18.64
N VAL A 772 -18.99 -25.27 -18.44
CA VAL A 772 -18.10 -24.77 -19.50
C VAL A 772 -16.77 -25.47 -19.30
N GLU A 773 -16.30 -26.21 -20.29
CA GLU A 773 -15.03 -26.91 -20.20
C GLU A 773 -14.39 -27.15 -21.57
N LYS A 774 -13.17 -27.67 -21.60
CA LYS A 774 -12.53 -28.13 -22.83
C LYS A 774 -13.28 -29.33 -23.38
N PHE A 775 -13.69 -29.26 -24.65
CA PHE A 775 -14.42 -30.34 -25.31
C PHE A 775 -13.51 -31.54 -25.57
N ASP A 776 -13.99 -32.72 -25.14
CA ASP A 776 -13.37 -34.01 -25.38
C ASP A 776 -14.42 -34.99 -25.89
N GLU A 777 -14.27 -35.45 -27.14
CA GLU A 777 -15.19 -36.40 -27.80
C GLU A 777 -15.21 -37.77 -27.13
N THR A 778 -14.20 -38.13 -26.36
CA THR A 778 -14.03 -39.46 -25.72
C THR A 778 -14.52 -39.46 -24.28
N LYS A 779 -14.75 -38.29 -23.69
CA LYS A 779 -15.18 -38.13 -22.28
C LYS A 779 -16.61 -38.64 -22.11
N VAL A 780 -16.77 -39.60 -21.20
CA VAL A 780 -18.06 -40.23 -20.89
C VAL A 780 -18.76 -39.40 -19.78
N TRP A 781 -19.99 -39.07 -20.05
CA TRP A 781 -20.87 -38.36 -19.10
C TRP A 781 -22.02 -39.26 -18.65
N THR A 782 -22.42 -39.11 -17.42
CA THR A 782 -23.59 -39.77 -16.85
C THR A 782 -24.61 -38.71 -16.45
N ALA A 783 -25.82 -38.81 -16.98
CA ALA A 783 -26.93 -37.90 -16.66
C ALA A 783 -28.11 -38.68 -16.06
N ILE A 784 -28.74 -38.08 -15.06
CA ILE A 784 -30.01 -38.50 -14.47
C ILE A 784 -31.06 -37.45 -14.78
N LEU A 785 -32.21 -37.87 -15.25
CA LEU A 785 -33.30 -37.03 -15.67
C LEU A 785 -34.67 -37.67 -15.51
N TYR A 786 -35.70 -36.86 -15.39
CA TYR A 786 -37.10 -37.29 -15.52
C TYR A 786 -37.51 -37.18 -16.96
N ASP A 787 -37.93 -38.32 -17.56
CA ASP A 787 -38.33 -38.41 -18.93
C ASP A 787 -39.83 -38.23 -19.06
N ALA A 788 -40.26 -37.09 -19.57
CA ALA A 788 -41.66 -36.71 -19.69
C ALA A 788 -42.43 -37.53 -20.74
N ASP A 789 -41.71 -38.08 -21.76
CA ASP A 789 -42.33 -38.97 -22.75
C ASP A 789 -42.63 -40.35 -22.21
N ASN A 790 -42.20 -40.67 -20.99
CA ASN A 790 -42.33 -41.95 -20.35
C ASN A 790 -42.84 -41.82 -18.89
N ASP A 791 -44.03 -41.26 -18.74
CA ASP A 791 -44.71 -41.12 -17.50
C ASP A 791 -43.91 -40.37 -16.43
N ASN A 792 -42.99 -39.49 -16.83
CA ASN A 792 -42.12 -38.72 -15.96
C ASN A 792 -41.31 -39.58 -14.98
N ASN A 793 -40.91 -40.79 -15.41
CA ASN A 793 -40.08 -41.67 -14.62
C ASN A 793 -38.61 -41.24 -14.61
N LEU A 794 -37.86 -41.63 -13.59
CA LEU A 794 -36.42 -41.34 -13.45
C LEU A 794 -35.61 -42.27 -14.35
N TYR A 795 -34.78 -41.67 -15.21
CA TYR A 795 -33.88 -42.33 -16.13
C TYR A 795 -32.43 -41.94 -15.89
N ILE A 796 -31.52 -42.89 -16.14
CA ILE A 796 -30.08 -42.68 -16.21
C ILE A 796 -29.57 -43.01 -17.60
N LYS A 797 -28.65 -42.20 -18.06
CA LYS A 797 -27.99 -42.43 -19.36
C LYS A 797 -26.50 -42.11 -19.27
N ARG A 798 -25.66 -42.85 -20.00
CA ARG A 798 -24.22 -42.63 -20.17
C ARG A 798 -23.94 -42.40 -21.64
N PHE A 799 -23.21 -41.33 -21.96
CA PHE A 799 -22.97 -40.87 -23.33
C PHE A 799 -21.74 -39.99 -23.42
N CYS A 800 -21.23 -39.76 -24.65
CA CYS A 800 -20.27 -38.72 -24.95
C CYS A 800 -20.97 -37.58 -25.70
N PHE A 801 -20.58 -36.36 -25.44
CA PHE A 801 -21.05 -35.24 -26.22
C PHE A 801 -20.44 -35.24 -27.61
N GLU A 802 -21.19 -34.84 -28.60
CA GLU A 802 -20.75 -34.68 -29.97
C GLU A 802 -20.60 -33.20 -30.33
N ARG A 803 -19.81 -32.86 -31.34
CA ARG A 803 -19.69 -31.48 -31.83
C ARG A 803 -21.05 -30.93 -32.27
N ALA A 804 -21.43 -29.80 -31.71
CA ALA A 804 -22.69 -29.11 -31.98
C ALA A 804 -22.42 -27.62 -32.22
N SER A 805 -23.04 -27.05 -33.25
CA SER A 805 -22.90 -25.63 -33.55
C SER A 805 -23.63 -24.75 -32.57
N GLN A 806 -23.03 -23.61 -32.20
CA GLN A 806 -23.65 -22.58 -31.36
C GLN A 806 -24.99 -22.05 -31.95
N THR A 807 -25.15 -22.09 -33.23
CA THR A 807 -26.42 -21.66 -33.90
C THR A 807 -27.48 -22.74 -33.90
N ARG A 808 -27.13 -24.00 -33.58
CA ARG A 808 -28.04 -25.15 -33.55
C ARG A 808 -27.68 -26.01 -32.35
N HIS A 809 -28.19 -25.68 -31.20
CA HIS A 809 -28.02 -26.46 -29.99
C HIS A 809 -28.55 -27.88 -30.17
N GLN A 810 -27.96 -28.81 -29.46
CA GLN A 810 -28.46 -30.17 -29.33
C GLN A 810 -28.86 -30.41 -27.89
N ASN A 811 -29.86 -31.26 -27.67
CA ASN A 811 -30.38 -31.55 -26.36
C ASN A 811 -30.13 -33.00 -25.97
N PHE A 812 -29.49 -33.22 -24.78
CA PHE A 812 -29.22 -34.59 -24.30
C PHE A 812 -30.36 -35.17 -23.50
N MET A 813 -31.31 -34.38 -23.04
CA MET A 813 -32.50 -34.86 -22.29
C MET A 813 -33.59 -35.41 -23.21
N GLY A 814 -33.71 -34.92 -24.43
CA GLY A 814 -34.72 -35.30 -25.41
C GLY A 814 -35.37 -34.09 -26.07
N GLU A 815 -36.36 -34.29 -26.94
CA GLU A 815 -37.07 -33.19 -27.63
C GLU A 815 -38.25 -32.60 -26.80
N ASN A 816 -38.63 -33.24 -25.68
CA ASN A 816 -39.74 -32.82 -24.86
C ASN A 816 -39.28 -31.81 -23.76
N GLU A 817 -39.73 -30.61 -23.89
CA GLU A 817 -39.41 -29.51 -22.95
C GLU A 817 -39.83 -29.73 -21.49
N GLN A 818 -40.66 -30.75 -21.24
CA GLN A 818 -41.13 -31.09 -19.89
C GLN A 818 -40.18 -32.06 -19.17
N CYS A 819 -39.14 -32.57 -19.84
CA CYS A 819 -38.08 -33.33 -19.20
C CYS A 819 -37.36 -32.46 -18.13
N LYS A 820 -37.05 -33.06 -16.98
CA LYS A 820 -36.39 -32.35 -15.88
C LYS A 820 -35.02 -32.91 -15.63
N PHE A 821 -34.06 -32.01 -15.63
CA PHE A 821 -32.69 -32.31 -15.27
C PHE A 821 -32.57 -32.63 -13.76
N VAL A 822 -31.75 -33.62 -13.39
CA VAL A 822 -31.48 -34.00 -11.99
C VAL A 822 -29.99 -33.92 -11.70
N ALA A 823 -29.14 -34.59 -12.46
CA ALA A 823 -27.68 -34.61 -12.23
C ALA A 823 -26.94 -34.88 -13.54
N LEU A 824 -25.72 -34.31 -13.62
CA LEU A 824 -24.76 -34.55 -14.70
C LEU A 824 -23.37 -34.64 -14.07
N THR A 825 -22.69 -35.77 -14.29
CA THR A 825 -21.34 -36.01 -13.78
C THR A 825 -20.43 -36.61 -14.85
N ASP A 826 -19.17 -36.28 -14.79
CA ASP A 826 -18.08 -36.81 -15.60
C ASP A 826 -17.20 -37.81 -14.85
N GLN A 827 -17.58 -38.22 -13.64
CA GLN A 827 -16.87 -39.25 -12.88
C GLN A 827 -16.82 -40.55 -13.66
N ALA A 828 -15.67 -41.23 -13.63
CA ALA A 828 -15.47 -42.47 -14.36
C ALA A 828 -16.40 -43.62 -13.86
N PHE A 829 -16.62 -43.69 -12.55
CA PHE A 829 -17.44 -44.69 -11.87
C PHE A 829 -18.50 -44.02 -10.98
N PRO A 830 -19.48 -43.33 -11.56
CA PRO A 830 -20.42 -42.55 -10.74
C PRO A 830 -21.44 -43.49 -10.05
N ARG A 831 -21.73 -43.18 -8.79
CA ARG A 831 -22.68 -43.91 -7.95
C ARG A 831 -23.74 -42.93 -7.45
N PHE A 832 -24.98 -43.39 -7.45
CA PHE A 832 -26.10 -42.57 -7.02
C PHE A 832 -26.98 -43.28 -6.00
N GLN A 833 -27.40 -42.57 -4.98
CA GLN A 833 -28.41 -43.00 -4.03
C GLN A 833 -29.74 -42.32 -4.37
N VAL A 834 -30.77 -43.12 -4.54
CA VAL A 834 -32.14 -42.68 -4.82
C VAL A 834 -33.02 -42.95 -3.64
N SER A 835 -33.52 -41.92 -2.97
CA SER A 835 -34.45 -41.99 -1.84
C SER A 835 -35.87 -41.78 -2.34
N PHE A 836 -36.83 -42.51 -1.77
CA PHE A 836 -38.22 -42.52 -2.22
C PHE A 836 -39.06 -41.50 -1.42
N ALA A 837 -40.10 -40.97 -2.07
CA ALA A 837 -41.13 -40.13 -1.46
C ALA A 837 -42.39 -40.95 -1.09
N ALA A 838 -43.24 -40.39 -0.25
CA ALA A 838 -44.51 -41.02 0.12
C ALA A 838 -45.37 -41.36 -1.13
N PRO A 839 -46.00 -42.53 -1.18
CA PRO A 839 -46.19 -43.49 -0.11
C PRO A 839 -45.10 -44.56 0.07
N ASP A 840 -43.98 -44.47 -0.67
CA ASP A 840 -42.90 -45.43 -0.69
C ASP A 840 -41.68 -45.03 0.18
N ASP A 841 -41.80 -44.03 1.03
CA ASP A 841 -40.79 -43.48 1.91
C ASP A 841 -40.23 -44.46 2.96
N PHE A 842 -40.94 -45.58 3.19
CA PHE A 842 -40.52 -46.66 4.09
C PHE A 842 -39.48 -47.61 3.46
N ARG A 843 -39.19 -47.45 2.17
CA ARG A 843 -38.23 -48.30 1.44
C ARG A 843 -36.82 -47.87 1.70
N GLU A 844 -35.91 -48.82 1.73
CA GLU A 844 -34.46 -48.53 1.75
C GLU A 844 -34.05 -47.76 0.47
N PRO A 845 -33.14 -46.77 0.58
CA PRO A 845 -32.63 -46.07 -0.58
C PRO A 845 -31.98 -47.02 -1.58
N LEU A 846 -32.24 -46.81 -2.85
CA LEU A 846 -31.65 -47.60 -3.92
C LEU A 846 -30.27 -47.03 -4.29
N VAL A 847 -29.19 -47.78 -4.15
CA VAL A 847 -27.86 -47.42 -4.58
C VAL A 847 -27.62 -48.01 -5.97
N ILE A 848 -27.16 -47.17 -6.90
CA ILE A 848 -26.91 -47.52 -8.30
C ILE A 848 -25.47 -47.22 -8.62
N ASP A 849 -24.75 -48.23 -9.11
CA ASP A 849 -23.47 -48.08 -9.81
C ASP A 849 -23.80 -47.86 -11.30
N ALA A 850 -23.54 -46.69 -11.81
CA ALA A 850 -23.96 -46.30 -13.16
C ALA A 850 -23.30 -47.13 -14.27
N GLU A 851 -22.03 -47.54 -14.07
CA GLU A 851 -21.33 -48.37 -15.04
C GLU A 851 -21.88 -49.78 -15.17
N GLU A 852 -22.20 -50.38 -14.04
CA GLU A 852 -22.81 -51.74 -14.03
C GLU A 852 -24.28 -51.66 -14.47
N PHE A 853 -24.95 -50.53 -14.23
CA PHE A 853 -26.34 -50.37 -14.53
C PHE A 853 -26.61 -50.11 -16.01
N ILE A 854 -25.81 -49.26 -16.69
CA ILE A 854 -26.00 -48.88 -18.10
C ILE A 854 -24.65 -48.67 -18.84
N GLY A 855 -24.53 -49.26 -19.99
CA GLY A 855 -23.38 -49.01 -20.90
C GLY A 855 -23.49 -47.66 -21.64
N VAL A 856 -22.36 -47.17 -22.13
CA VAL A 856 -22.27 -45.92 -22.90
C VAL A 856 -23.01 -46.08 -24.24
N LYS A 857 -23.84 -45.05 -24.55
CA LYS A 857 -24.60 -44.97 -25.80
C LYS A 857 -24.54 -43.57 -26.37
N GLY A 858 -25.05 -43.31 -27.55
CA GLY A 858 -25.13 -41.95 -28.10
C GLY A 858 -26.04 -41.07 -27.24
N PHE A 859 -25.76 -39.74 -27.19
CA PHE A 859 -26.48 -38.77 -26.35
C PHE A 859 -27.98 -38.70 -26.64
N LYS A 860 -28.46 -39.08 -27.82
CA LYS A 860 -29.86 -39.18 -28.20
C LYS A 860 -30.57 -40.45 -27.68
N ALA A 861 -29.82 -41.39 -27.12
CA ALA A 861 -30.40 -42.60 -26.59
C ALA A 861 -31.31 -42.29 -25.36
N LYS A 862 -32.45 -42.98 -25.23
CA LYS A 862 -33.43 -42.79 -24.19
C LYS A 862 -32.90 -43.04 -22.75
N GLY A 863 -31.84 -43.81 -22.61
CA GLY A 863 -31.38 -44.23 -21.28
C GLY A 863 -32.05 -45.47 -20.73
N LYS A 864 -31.77 -45.78 -19.45
CA LYS A 864 -32.38 -46.90 -18.72
C LYS A 864 -33.18 -46.37 -17.54
N ARG A 865 -34.43 -46.82 -17.38
CA ARG A 865 -35.29 -46.42 -16.25
C ARG A 865 -34.71 -46.93 -14.96
N ILE A 866 -34.62 -46.06 -13.96
CA ILE A 866 -34.16 -46.36 -12.60
C ILE A 866 -35.31 -46.98 -11.77
N THR A 867 -36.41 -46.26 -11.70
CA THR A 867 -37.56 -46.65 -10.93
C THR A 867 -38.85 -46.10 -11.50
N THR A 868 -40.00 -46.71 -11.12
CA THR A 868 -41.35 -46.20 -11.37
C THR A 868 -41.99 -45.59 -10.13
N LEU A 869 -41.26 -45.59 -8.98
CA LEU A 869 -41.71 -45.09 -7.73
C LEU A 869 -41.45 -43.58 -7.61
N ASN A 870 -42.19 -42.91 -6.74
CA ASN A 870 -41.94 -41.50 -6.48
C ASN A 870 -40.59 -41.30 -5.78
N VAL A 871 -39.75 -40.45 -6.33
CA VAL A 871 -38.42 -40.17 -5.82
C VAL A 871 -38.42 -38.85 -5.02
N ALA A 872 -37.90 -38.90 -3.79
CA ALA A 872 -37.73 -37.74 -2.94
C ALA A 872 -36.42 -37.00 -3.27
N LYS A 873 -35.29 -37.74 -3.43
CA LYS A 873 -33.95 -37.15 -3.64
C LYS A 873 -33.05 -38.13 -4.39
N VAL A 874 -32.18 -37.58 -5.18
CA VAL A 874 -31.06 -38.30 -5.80
C VAL A 874 -29.77 -37.63 -5.34
N GLU A 875 -28.84 -38.41 -4.80
CA GLU A 875 -27.55 -37.95 -4.30
C GLU A 875 -26.44 -38.72 -5.00
N GLU A 876 -25.43 -38.03 -5.46
CA GLU A 876 -24.22 -38.64 -5.96
C GLU A 876 -23.35 -39.09 -4.78
N LEU A 877 -22.86 -40.32 -4.81
CA LEU A 877 -22.01 -40.93 -3.79
C LEU A 877 -20.58 -40.97 -4.29
N GLU A 878 -19.63 -41.00 -3.35
CA GLU A 878 -18.22 -41.20 -3.70
C GLU A 878 -18.02 -42.56 -4.45
N PRO A 879 -17.23 -42.57 -5.51
CA PRO A 879 -16.95 -43.80 -6.27
C PRO A 879 -16.17 -44.79 -5.40
N THR A 880 -16.49 -46.09 -5.55
CA THR A 880 -15.75 -47.16 -4.89
C THR A 880 -14.57 -47.67 -5.71
N ARG A 881 -14.46 -47.25 -6.94
CA ARG A 881 -13.40 -47.58 -7.90
C ARG A 881 -12.82 -46.33 -8.50
N PHE A 882 -11.54 -46.30 -8.74
CA PHE A 882 -10.86 -45.21 -9.41
C PHE A 882 -10.24 -45.73 -10.71
N PRO A 883 -10.17 -44.94 -11.77
CA PRO A 883 -9.48 -45.36 -13.00
C PRO A 883 -8.01 -45.63 -12.69
N GLU A 884 -7.46 -46.69 -13.23
CA GLU A 884 -6.02 -46.92 -13.17
C GLU A 884 -5.32 -45.77 -13.89
N PRO A 885 -4.23 -45.22 -13.32
CA PRO A 885 -3.48 -44.18 -13.98
C PRO A 885 -3.03 -44.68 -15.35
N SER A 886 -3.44 -44.01 -16.41
CA SER A 886 -3.00 -44.33 -17.76
C SER A 886 -1.49 -44.09 -17.85
N ASP A 887 -0.74 -45.08 -18.31
CA ASP A 887 0.71 -45.04 -18.56
C ASP A 887 1.09 -44.14 -19.76
N ASP A 888 0.50 -42.92 -19.81
CA ASP A 888 0.83 -41.91 -20.83
C ASP A 888 1.68 -40.78 -20.25
N ASN A 889 2.70 -41.14 -19.45
CA ASN A 889 3.79 -40.24 -19.08
C ASN A 889 5.14 -40.94 -19.35
N SER A 890 5.42 -41.19 -20.60
CA SER A 890 6.80 -41.38 -21.07
C SER A 890 7.36 -40.02 -21.48
N GLU A 891 8.43 -39.64 -20.81
CA GLU A 891 9.33 -38.51 -21.03
C GLU A 891 8.99 -37.18 -20.29
N CYS A 892 9.16 -37.23 -18.97
CA CYS A 892 9.86 -36.16 -18.27
C CYS A 892 10.84 -36.81 -17.29
N SER A 893 12.11 -36.71 -17.62
CA SER A 893 13.24 -37.19 -16.85
C SER A 893 13.21 -36.59 -15.45
N GLU A 894 13.14 -37.48 -14.44
CA GLU A 894 13.55 -37.25 -13.06
C GLU A 894 15.02 -36.86 -13.06
N GLU A 895 15.33 -35.66 -12.64
CA GLU A 895 16.65 -35.36 -12.08
C GLU A 895 16.53 -35.45 -10.57
N GLU A 896 17.27 -36.40 -10.07
CA GLU A 896 17.37 -36.94 -8.73
C GLU A 896 17.74 -35.86 -7.69
N GLU A 897 17.02 -35.88 -6.57
CA GLU A 897 17.58 -35.48 -5.29
C GLU A 897 18.72 -36.46 -4.92
N ASP A 898 19.91 -35.99 -4.89
CA ASP A 898 21.00 -36.71 -4.21
C ASP A 898 21.83 -35.78 -3.30
N THR A 899 21.64 -36.08 -2.00
CA THR A 899 22.56 -36.05 -0.88
C THR A 899 23.69 -35.02 -0.84
N LEU A 900 23.57 -34.19 0.18
CA LEU A 900 24.64 -33.53 0.95
C LEU A 900 25.89 -34.39 1.14
N GLN A 901 27.01 -33.95 0.59
CA GLN A 901 28.33 -34.16 1.19
C GLN A 901 29.15 -32.89 1.12
N GLN A 902 29.61 -32.52 2.31
CA GLN A 902 30.56 -31.45 2.57
C GLN A 902 31.87 -31.66 1.82
N ASP A 903 32.36 -30.65 1.14
CA ASP A 903 33.79 -30.43 0.97
C ASP A 903 34.12 -28.94 0.95
N THR A 904 35.09 -28.59 1.76
CA THR A 904 35.65 -27.29 2.01
C THR A 904 36.42 -26.73 0.82
N PRO A 905 36.39 -25.43 0.55
CA PRO A 905 37.27 -24.81 -0.45
C PRO A 905 38.55 -24.24 0.15
N SER A 906 39.63 -24.41 -0.56
CA SER A 906 40.88 -23.67 -0.37
C SER A 906 41.02 -22.56 -1.42
N PRO A 907 41.85 -21.53 -1.16
CA PRO A 907 41.51 -20.16 -1.55
C PRO A 907 42.26 -19.59 -2.76
N ALA A 908 41.83 -18.36 -3.13
CA ALA A 908 42.56 -17.34 -3.93
C ALA A 908 42.27 -17.28 -5.44
N GLN A 909 41.50 -16.26 -5.80
CA GLN A 909 42.01 -15.23 -6.74
C GLN A 909 41.05 -14.02 -6.79
N THR A 910 41.57 -12.95 -6.21
CA THR A 910 41.54 -11.53 -6.56
C THR A 910 40.23 -10.84 -7.01
N GLU A 911 39.71 -10.05 -6.06
CA GLU A 911 38.96 -8.81 -6.29
C GLU A 911 39.75 -7.87 -7.22
N SER A 912 39.25 -7.61 -8.42
CA SER A 912 39.63 -6.41 -9.18
C SER A 912 38.69 -6.01 -10.35
N ASP A 913 37.64 -6.76 -10.68
CA ASP A 913 36.88 -6.47 -11.90
C ASP A 913 35.35 -6.14 -11.68
N LEU A 914 34.95 -5.64 -10.50
CA LEU A 914 33.57 -5.27 -10.23
C LEU A 914 33.37 -3.86 -9.64
N MET A 915 34.30 -2.92 -9.94
CA MET A 915 34.21 -1.56 -9.41
C MET A 915 34.26 -0.42 -10.44
N ASP A 916 33.99 -0.68 -11.71
CA ASP A 916 34.10 0.37 -12.77
C ASP A 916 32.77 0.83 -13.39
N ASP A 917 31.60 0.46 -12.82
CA ASP A 917 30.30 0.89 -13.40
C ASP A 917 29.43 1.79 -12.49
N LEU A 918 30.00 2.41 -11.45
CA LEU A 918 29.22 3.24 -10.50
C LEU A 918 29.81 4.63 -10.21
N THR A 919 30.61 5.21 -11.12
CA THR A 919 30.99 6.61 -11.00
C THR A 919 30.80 7.39 -12.30
N GLY A 920 29.53 7.66 -12.60
CA GLY A 920 29.12 8.71 -13.52
C GLY A 920 29.31 10.08 -12.86
N GLN A 921 30.50 10.60 -12.85
CA GLN A 921 30.77 11.98 -12.44
C GLN A 921 30.21 12.96 -13.46
N LEU A 922 29.22 13.74 -13.04
CA LEU A 922 28.90 15.04 -13.64
C LEU A 922 30.10 16.00 -13.46
N LYS A 923 30.86 16.21 -14.49
CA LYS A 923 31.77 17.38 -14.61
C LYS A 923 30.89 18.60 -14.93
N LEU A 924 30.64 19.43 -13.94
CA LEU A 924 30.32 20.83 -14.16
C LEU A 924 31.66 21.56 -14.43
N GLY A 925 31.78 22.07 -15.63
CA GLY A 925 32.84 22.99 -15.97
C GLY A 925 32.57 24.35 -15.34
N PHE A 926 33.53 24.76 -14.58
CA PHE A 926 34.12 26.08 -14.47
C PHE A 926 35.55 25.91 -14.00
#